data_0231b7e77a05e924b482d6ea1229f843
#
_entry.id   0231b7e77a05e924b482d6ea1229f843
#
_cell.length_a   1.000
_cell.length_b   1.000
_cell.length_c   1.000
_cell.angle_alpha   90.00
_cell.angle_beta   90.00
_cell.angle_gamma   90.00
#
_symmetry.space_group_name_H-M   'P 1'
#
loop_
_entity.id
_entity.type
_entity.pdbx_description
1 polymer ?
#
loop_
_entity_poly.entity_id
_entity_poly.type
_entity_poly.pdbx_seq_one_letter_code
_entity_poly.pdbx_strand_id
1 'polypeptide(L)'
;MAARQKRNNRLQRLADLIGEFSMRATFRQTLLAGVALSVTLPGTAMANDTTAPAVAPAPAAQATPGSEQTSTSANSAGQANDKQSLTSADIIVTGSKTAQSAPITVSLTTTQPQAAVSRDYIANTTATADFNELIALTPSVSISGAGNGYGLGETKATIRGFQDGEYNVTYDSIPFADTNNPTHHSTAFFPSNTIETIVVDRGPGNASQLGQATYGGNINMYSRAASEQQSAQVEGIVGNWNTFIGRAELQSGSIAKLGGARIVLTGQYLQSDGALTYSPVGSKNLYGKIVAPIGSHNTLTIMSTWNRNHYYQSDVLKGATCGSARVGANGTTALGADGQPLTQLTGNDCAVNSNVGLYGRNYGLGNNPSLPDYWKYNRTDKTTDFSYVRLQSDLGSGFSLDNRGYMYGYTNNTLSGNTGSVISGFSGAGTAASPYKTVAGQPTDILGYDKLNKYRVFGYIGQINYDFALGKIRVGGWYEHAVTDRHLIDLDRTTGGFSFNEKFNNGNGTAAQLALPPIAQANLAYVQHSNWNQYQLFGEFEFHPVEGLSITPGVKYVHFERGIAAPVNQKTRLPLYTSQIWTKTLPFATINYMPTSNWSFYGQYAQGMYVPDLSSFYSASGTLSTALDALKPQTSTNYQLGSVWHGNKVSIDVDGYIINIDNKIGTCTTTGCDQTLLVNIGKVRYKGVEGSLSYMPVRGLTLFGNGSYNKALSVTSGSQIAKAPFSTAAGGFIYRNAGFRLSFDQKFTGPQYASEYNGSPGYRLYRIRPYSIGEFAISQEFKGGLRLGVTVNNVFNSRAVTAISTSASGAPITAGFQSGYGQLDQFSYLPPRSFLASARIKF
;
A
#
# COMPACT_ATOMS: atom_id res chain seq x y z
N MET A 1 -16.25 44.55 -33.63
CA MET A 1 -16.11 44.93 -32.19
C MET A 1 -16.50 43.82 -31.22
N ALA A 2 -17.59 43.10 -31.43
CA ALA A 2 -18.02 42.02 -30.47
C ALA A 2 -17.05 40.85 -30.27
N ALA A 3 -16.25 40.45 -31.28
CA ALA A 3 -15.29 39.37 -31.16
C ALA A 3 -14.05 39.74 -30.31
N ARG A 4 -13.66 41.02 -30.31
CA ARG A 4 -12.55 41.54 -29.52
C ARG A 4 -12.90 41.64 -28.03
N GLN A 5 -14.16 41.87 -27.69
CA GLN A 5 -14.64 41.97 -26.32
C GLN A 5 -14.79 40.59 -25.68
N LYS A 6 -15.19 39.55 -26.43
CA LYS A 6 -15.20 38.15 -25.94
C LYS A 6 -13.80 37.58 -25.67
N ARG A 7 -12.80 38.02 -26.44
CA ARG A 7 -11.40 37.58 -26.25
C ARG A 7 -10.78 38.22 -24.99
N ASN A 8 -11.08 39.51 -24.74
CA ASN A 8 -10.60 40.17 -23.52
C ASN A 8 -11.24 39.63 -22.26
N ASN A 9 -12.53 39.25 -22.27
CA ASN A 9 -13.18 38.65 -21.10
C ASN A 9 -12.66 37.23 -20.81
N ARG A 10 -12.15 36.49 -21.79
CA ARG A 10 -11.49 35.19 -21.56
C ARG A 10 -10.09 35.33 -20.97
N LEU A 11 -9.33 36.34 -21.42
CA LEU A 11 -8.00 36.65 -20.87
C LEU A 11 -8.10 37.20 -19.45
N GLN A 12 -9.13 37.99 -19.15
CA GLN A 12 -9.40 38.49 -17.80
C GLN A 12 -9.73 37.34 -16.84
N ARG A 13 -10.58 36.39 -17.23
CA ARG A 13 -10.85 35.16 -16.42
C ARG A 13 -9.64 34.28 -16.22
N LEU A 14 -8.71 34.22 -17.18
CA LEU A 14 -7.45 33.49 -17.03
C LEU A 14 -6.51 34.21 -16.05
N ALA A 15 -6.48 35.55 -16.06
CA ALA A 15 -5.70 36.36 -15.14
C ALA A 15 -6.25 36.27 -13.71
N ASP A 16 -7.56 36.22 -13.53
CA ASP A 16 -8.22 36.05 -12.24
C ASP A 16 -7.96 34.64 -11.66
N LEU A 17 -7.93 33.59 -12.51
CA LEU A 17 -7.53 32.25 -12.10
C LEU A 17 -6.05 32.17 -11.64
N ILE A 18 -5.17 32.89 -12.33
CA ILE A 18 -3.73 32.96 -11.96
C ILE A 18 -3.56 33.78 -10.66
N GLY A 19 -4.37 34.83 -10.45
CA GLY A 19 -4.40 35.64 -9.24
C GLY A 19 -4.83 34.84 -7.98
N GLU A 20 -5.83 33.96 -8.11
CA GLU A 20 -6.24 33.06 -7.03
C GLU A 20 -5.14 32.03 -6.67
N PHE A 21 -4.35 31.58 -7.65
CA PHE A 21 -3.20 30.73 -7.39
C PHE A 21 -2.09 31.42 -6.61
N SER A 22 -1.85 32.71 -6.83
CA SER A 22 -0.87 33.51 -6.11
C SER A 22 -1.29 33.75 -4.63
N MET A 23 -2.56 33.99 -4.38
CA MET A 23 -3.09 34.19 -3.02
C MET A 23 -3.03 32.90 -2.17
N ARG A 24 -3.21 31.73 -2.77
CA ARG A 24 -3.07 30.45 -2.06
C ARG A 24 -1.63 30.08 -1.74
N ALA A 25 -0.67 30.55 -2.54
CA ALA A 25 0.77 30.40 -2.23
C ALA A 25 1.20 31.22 -1.01
N THR A 26 0.64 32.42 -0.84
CA THR A 26 0.93 33.29 0.32
C THR A 26 0.31 32.75 1.61
N PHE A 27 -0.88 32.11 1.52
CA PHE A 27 -1.52 31.45 2.67
C PHE A 27 -0.72 30.22 3.15
N ARG A 28 0.01 29.55 2.25
CA ARG A 28 0.92 28.44 2.57
C ARG A 28 2.14 28.87 3.40
N GLN A 29 2.68 30.05 3.15
CA GLN A 29 3.83 30.56 3.92
C GLN A 29 3.43 30.98 5.34
N THR A 30 2.21 31.46 5.53
CA THR A 30 1.71 31.90 6.85
C THR A 30 1.32 30.71 7.75
N LEU A 31 0.90 29.58 7.19
CA LEU A 31 0.60 28.35 7.98
C LEU A 31 1.87 27.59 8.39
N LEU A 32 2.95 27.66 7.61
CA LEU A 32 4.25 27.06 7.94
C LEU A 32 5.05 27.88 8.98
N ALA A 33 4.78 29.18 9.08
CA ALA A 33 5.39 30.05 10.11
C ALA A 33 4.76 29.89 11.50
N GLY A 34 3.58 29.29 11.61
CA GLY A 34 2.85 29.10 12.88
C GLY A 34 3.27 27.89 13.73
N VAL A 35 4.14 27.00 13.25
CA VAL A 35 4.56 25.77 13.95
C VAL A 35 6.04 25.75 14.32
N ALA A 36 6.80 26.81 14.01
CA ALA A 36 8.15 26.97 14.52
C ALA A 36 8.10 27.51 15.97
N LEU A 37 7.77 26.65 16.93
CA LEU A 37 8.00 26.93 18.35
C LEU A 37 9.52 26.89 18.58
N SER A 38 10.14 28.04 18.60
CA SER A 38 11.53 28.24 19.06
C SER A 38 11.59 27.90 20.56
N VAL A 39 12.08 26.72 20.89
CA VAL A 39 12.50 26.39 22.26
C VAL A 39 13.87 27.06 22.49
N THR A 40 13.84 28.25 23.02
CA THR A 40 15.02 28.87 23.64
C THR A 40 15.17 28.27 25.04
N LEU A 41 16.18 27.44 25.22
CA LEU A 41 16.66 27.05 26.55
C LEU A 41 17.43 28.23 27.16
N PRO A 42 17.09 28.67 28.38
CA PRO A 42 17.96 29.63 29.10
C PRO A 42 19.19 28.88 29.62
N GLY A 43 20.35 29.31 29.19
CA GLY A 43 21.61 28.92 29.78
C GLY A 43 21.74 29.52 31.18
N THR A 44 21.95 28.67 32.19
CA THR A 44 22.39 29.10 33.51
C THR A 44 23.87 28.80 33.67
N ALA A 45 24.60 29.84 34.03
CA ALA A 45 26.01 29.83 34.31
C ALA A 45 26.36 28.99 35.53
N MET A 46 27.50 28.32 35.46
CA MET A 46 28.16 27.67 36.58
C MET A 46 28.63 28.70 37.61
N ALA A 47 28.33 28.48 38.87
CA ALA A 47 29.14 28.99 39.99
C ALA A 47 29.41 27.82 40.95
N ASN A 48 30.72 27.59 41.16
CA ASN A 48 31.22 26.69 42.22
C ASN A 48 30.88 27.26 43.59
N ASP A 49 30.47 26.44 44.52
CA ASP A 49 31.14 26.46 45.83
C ASP A 49 30.94 25.13 46.61
N THR A 50 31.97 24.85 47.37
CA THR A 50 32.30 23.69 48.18
C THR A 50 31.51 23.66 49.49
N THR A 51 31.11 22.49 49.98
CA THR A 51 31.46 21.82 51.26
C THR A 51 30.46 20.75 51.65
N ALA A 52 31.00 19.57 51.95
CA ALA A 52 30.30 18.48 52.64
C ALA A 52 30.26 18.76 54.17
N PRO A 53 29.43 18.11 54.93
CA PRO A 53 29.86 16.85 55.52
C PRO A 53 28.80 15.71 55.61
N ALA A 54 29.35 14.53 55.81
CA ALA A 54 28.75 13.21 55.97
C ALA A 54 27.89 13.05 57.26
N VAL A 55 26.87 12.19 57.16
CA VAL A 55 26.41 11.31 58.27
C VAL A 55 26.01 9.96 57.70
N ALA A 56 26.52 8.92 58.34
CA ALA A 56 26.49 7.50 58.00
C ALA A 56 25.22 6.77 58.51
N PRO A 57 25.14 5.45 58.27
CA PRO A 57 23.89 4.73 58.02
C PRO A 57 23.41 3.88 59.17
N ALA A 58 22.19 3.32 59.04
CA ALA A 58 21.81 2.00 59.58
C ALA A 58 20.27 1.79 59.57
N PRO A 59 19.79 0.61 59.76
CA PRO A 59 20.22 -0.72 59.28
C PRO A 59 19.13 -1.51 58.53
N ALA A 60 19.54 -2.63 57.96
CA ALA A 60 18.75 -3.66 57.33
C ALA A 60 17.81 -4.36 58.29
N ALA A 61 16.61 -4.70 57.86
CA ALA A 61 15.79 -5.76 58.46
C ALA A 61 15.50 -6.87 57.46
N GLN A 62 15.70 -8.08 57.88
CA GLN A 62 15.68 -9.39 57.25
C GLN A 62 14.30 -9.76 56.71
N ALA A 63 14.32 -10.50 55.62
CA ALA A 63 13.23 -11.26 55.08
C ALA A 63 12.97 -12.54 55.90
N THR A 64 11.72 -12.92 56.08
CA THR A 64 11.31 -14.29 56.35
C THR A 64 10.16 -14.69 55.43
N PRO A 65 10.14 -15.94 54.95
CA PRO A 65 9.24 -16.37 53.87
C PRO A 65 7.96 -17.01 54.39
N GLY A 66 6.94 -16.95 53.52
CA GLY A 66 5.82 -17.90 53.64
C GLY A 66 4.44 -17.30 53.67
N SER A 67 3.73 -17.50 52.57
CA SER A 67 2.50 -18.28 52.55
C SER A 67 1.85 -18.16 51.15
N GLU A 68 1.61 -19.31 50.57
CA GLU A 68 0.69 -19.49 49.46
C GLU A 68 -0.69 -18.94 49.86
N GLN A 69 -1.23 -18.05 49.03
CA GLN A 69 -2.67 -17.82 49.04
C GLN A 69 -3.20 -18.09 47.64
N THR A 70 -3.87 -19.23 47.54
CA THR A 70 -4.88 -19.52 46.52
C THR A 70 -5.87 -18.37 46.42
N SER A 71 -5.88 -17.66 45.34
CA SER A 71 -6.96 -16.75 45.00
C SER A 71 -7.95 -17.45 44.09
N THR A 72 -9.07 -17.81 44.64
CA THR A 72 -10.34 -18.11 43.99
C THR A 72 -10.74 -17.00 43.06
N SER A 73 -11.07 -17.40 41.83
CA SER A 73 -11.74 -16.57 40.84
C SER A 73 -13.05 -16.00 41.38
N ALA A 74 -13.12 -14.70 41.56
CA ALA A 74 -14.37 -13.97 41.68
C ALA A 74 -14.62 -13.22 40.40
N ASN A 75 -15.66 -13.64 39.67
CA ASN A 75 -16.29 -12.82 38.65
C ASN A 75 -16.74 -11.50 39.26
N SER A 76 -16.13 -10.42 38.89
CA SER A 76 -16.72 -9.10 38.98
C SER A 76 -16.72 -8.48 37.58
N ALA A 77 -17.93 -8.42 37.01
CA ALA A 77 -18.23 -7.48 35.93
C ALA A 77 -18.00 -6.07 36.48
N GLY A 78 -16.77 -5.59 36.36
CA GLY A 78 -16.38 -4.23 36.65
C GLY A 78 -16.25 -3.53 35.33
N GLN A 79 -17.16 -2.59 35.05
CA GLN A 79 -17.02 -1.59 34.00
C GLN A 79 -15.67 -0.90 34.20
N ALA A 80 -14.69 -1.28 33.43
CA ALA A 80 -13.52 -0.45 33.21
C ALA A 80 -13.92 0.65 32.20
N ASN A 81 -14.14 1.84 32.71
CA ASN A 81 -14.19 3.08 31.94
C ASN A 81 -12.79 3.35 31.37
N ASP A 82 -12.40 2.62 30.36
CA ASP A 82 -11.16 2.90 29.64
C ASP A 82 -11.44 3.89 28.50
N LYS A 83 -11.26 5.16 28.83
CA LYS A 83 -11.26 6.31 27.92
C LYS A 83 -9.95 6.36 27.11
N GLN A 84 -9.51 5.23 26.54
CA GLN A 84 -8.28 5.18 25.77
C GLN A 84 -8.59 5.23 24.27
N SER A 85 -7.79 6.00 23.52
CA SER A 85 -7.67 5.77 22.08
C SER A 85 -7.43 4.28 21.85
N LEU A 86 -8.17 3.64 20.95
CA LEU A 86 -7.99 2.22 20.61
C LEU A 86 -6.49 1.93 20.50
N THR A 87 -5.95 1.25 21.52
CA THR A 87 -4.60 0.72 21.50
C THR A 87 -4.64 -0.62 20.79
N SER A 88 -3.51 -1.14 20.36
CA SER A 88 -3.44 -2.49 19.80
C SER A 88 -3.99 -3.57 20.74
N ALA A 89 -4.04 -3.31 22.05
CA ALA A 89 -4.64 -4.19 23.06
C ALA A 89 -6.17 -4.21 23.00
N ASP A 90 -6.80 -3.08 22.64
CA ASP A 90 -8.27 -2.97 22.54
C ASP A 90 -8.81 -3.64 21.26
N ILE A 91 -7.94 -3.87 20.28
CA ILE A 91 -8.31 -4.45 18.98
C ILE A 91 -8.31 -5.98 19.04
N ILE A 92 -7.51 -6.57 19.95
CA ILE A 92 -7.31 -8.01 20.03
C ILE A 92 -7.74 -8.51 21.42
N VAL A 93 -9.00 -8.88 21.54
CA VAL A 93 -9.49 -9.57 22.75
C VAL A 93 -9.11 -11.04 22.65
N THR A 94 -7.95 -11.40 23.21
CA THR A 94 -7.54 -12.79 23.31
C THR A 94 -7.30 -13.14 24.78
N GLY A 95 -8.08 -14.07 25.31
CA GLY A 95 -7.85 -14.66 26.64
C GLY A 95 -6.66 -15.63 26.70
N SER A 96 -6.00 -15.90 25.55
CA SER A 96 -4.98 -16.95 25.43
C SER A 96 -3.57 -16.37 25.24
N LYS A 97 -2.63 -16.73 26.13
CA LYS A 97 -1.19 -16.45 25.98
C LYS A 97 -0.61 -17.04 24.69
N THR A 98 -1.14 -18.14 24.20
CA THR A 98 -0.73 -18.82 22.99
C THR A 98 -1.06 -17.95 21.76
N ALA A 99 -2.29 -17.43 21.70
CA ALA A 99 -2.70 -16.52 20.63
C ALA A 99 -1.81 -15.26 20.62
N GLN A 100 -1.57 -14.63 21.78
CA GLN A 100 -0.71 -13.44 21.89
C GLN A 100 0.75 -13.67 21.51
N SER A 101 1.24 -14.90 21.59
CA SER A 101 2.64 -15.29 21.30
C SER A 101 2.87 -15.60 19.82
N ALA A 102 1.82 -15.84 19.04
CA ALA A 102 1.90 -16.11 17.62
C ALA A 102 2.18 -14.82 16.81
N PRO A 103 2.76 -14.89 15.60
CA PRO A 103 2.97 -13.72 14.75
C PRO A 103 1.63 -13.13 14.28
N ILE A 104 0.61 -13.98 14.15
CA ILE A 104 -0.74 -13.63 13.72
C ILE A 104 -1.74 -14.20 14.73
N THR A 105 -2.72 -13.38 15.09
CA THR A 105 -3.79 -13.76 16.02
C THR A 105 -5.16 -13.33 15.51
N VAL A 106 -6.23 -13.98 16.02
CA VAL A 106 -7.62 -13.67 15.68
C VAL A 106 -8.36 -13.36 16.98
N SER A 107 -9.24 -12.36 16.97
CA SER A 107 -10.08 -12.03 18.12
C SER A 107 -11.27 -12.98 18.25
N LEU A 108 -11.65 -13.33 19.50
CA LEU A 108 -12.90 -14.07 19.79
C LEU A 108 -14.16 -13.25 19.46
N THR A 109 -14.05 -11.93 19.48
CA THR A 109 -15.17 -11.02 19.17
C THR A 109 -15.26 -10.64 17.69
N THR A 110 -14.44 -11.27 16.83
CA THR A 110 -14.50 -10.98 15.38
C THR A 110 -15.86 -11.35 14.80
N THR A 111 -16.28 -10.56 13.81
CA THR A 111 -17.53 -10.80 13.07
C THR A 111 -17.26 -11.20 11.61
N GLN A 112 -15.99 -11.33 11.26
CA GLN A 112 -15.51 -11.71 9.92
C GLN A 112 -14.12 -12.37 10.03
N PRO A 113 -13.66 -13.09 8.99
CA PRO A 113 -12.29 -13.61 8.94
C PRO A 113 -11.26 -12.48 9.12
N GLN A 114 -10.45 -12.58 10.16
CA GLN A 114 -9.51 -11.54 10.57
C GLN A 114 -8.14 -12.15 10.87
N ALA A 115 -7.09 -11.34 10.74
CA ALA A 115 -5.73 -11.68 11.16
C ALA A 115 -5.02 -10.42 11.65
N ALA A 116 -4.58 -10.41 12.89
CA ALA A 116 -3.85 -9.29 13.48
C ALA A 116 -2.36 -9.61 13.59
N VAL A 117 -1.52 -8.79 12.98
CA VAL A 117 -0.06 -8.86 13.02
C VAL A 117 0.45 -8.02 14.16
N SER A 118 1.11 -8.63 15.14
CA SER A 118 1.52 -7.99 16.38
C SER A 118 2.74 -7.09 16.23
N ARG A 119 2.88 -6.09 17.12
CA ARG A 119 4.09 -5.25 17.21
C ARG A 119 5.35 -6.09 17.44
N ASP A 120 5.28 -7.17 18.22
CA ASP A 120 6.42 -8.04 18.46
C ASP A 120 6.91 -8.68 17.15
N TYR A 121 6.02 -9.13 16.29
CA TYR A 121 6.40 -9.65 14.98
C TYR A 121 7.00 -8.55 14.12
N ILE A 122 6.34 -7.40 13.98
CA ILE A 122 6.82 -6.25 13.19
C ILE A 122 8.22 -5.79 13.63
N ALA A 123 8.49 -5.76 14.96
CA ALA A 123 9.77 -5.32 15.50
C ALA A 123 10.90 -6.35 15.38
N ASN A 124 10.59 -7.58 15.01
CA ASN A 124 11.53 -8.71 14.99
C ASN A 124 11.65 -9.40 13.62
N THR A 125 10.87 -8.99 12.64
CA THR A 125 11.02 -9.35 11.23
C THR A 125 12.00 -8.40 10.53
N THR A 126 12.20 -8.59 9.25
CA THR A 126 13.06 -7.76 8.42
C THR A 126 12.73 -6.27 8.52
N ALA A 127 13.72 -5.47 8.90
CA ALA A 127 13.54 -4.05 9.15
C ALA A 127 13.16 -3.24 7.89
N THR A 128 13.49 -3.72 6.70
CA THR A 128 13.12 -3.11 5.43
C THR A 128 11.70 -3.42 5.01
N ALA A 129 11.03 -4.44 5.59
CA ALA A 129 9.72 -4.91 5.16
C ALA A 129 8.69 -3.78 5.03
N ASP A 130 7.98 -3.74 3.90
CA ASP A 130 6.83 -2.89 3.70
C ASP A 130 5.55 -3.50 4.32
N PHE A 131 4.44 -2.77 4.33
CA PHE A 131 3.23 -3.26 5.00
C PHE A 131 2.63 -4.51 4.33
N ASN A 132 2.82 -4.71 3.02
CA ASN A 132 2.39 -5.94 2.34
C ASN A 132 3.21 -7.14 2.80
N GLU A 133 4.53 -6.99 2.92
CA GLU A 133 5.42 -8.05 3.39
C GLU A 133 5.14 -8.39 4.86
N LEU A 134 4.78 -7.40 5.69
CA LEU A 134 4.40 -7.62 7.09
C LEU A 134 3.15 -8.49 7.25
N ILE A 135 2.23 -8.48 6.29
CA ILE A 135 1.02 -9.31 6.32
C ILE A 135 1.17 -10.63 5.55
N ALA A 136 2.35 -10.92 5.00
CA ALA A 136 2.57 -12.08 4.13
C ALA A 136 2.16 -13.43 4.76
N LEU A 137 2.29 -13.57 6.08
CA LEU A 137 1.91 -14.81 6.80
C LEU A 137 0.40 -14.98 6.95
N THR A 138 -0.42 -13.97 6.65
CA THR A 138 -1.89 -14.08 6.73
C THR A 138 -2.42 -15.15 5.75
N PRO A 139 -3.43 -15.96 6.13
CA PRO A 139 -4.09 -16.89 5.21
C PRO A 139 -4.62 -16.17 3.97
N SER A 140 -4.56 -16.81 2.81
CA SER A 140 -5.01 -16.29 1.49
C SER A 140 -4.33 -15.00 1.02
N VAL A 141 -3.29 -14.54 1.69
CA VAL A 141 -2.45 -13.43 1.22
C VAL A 141 -1.28 -13.98 0.41
N SER A 142 -1.03 -13.39 -0.76
CA SER A 142 0.19 -13.64 -1.53
C SER A 142 0.84 -12.31 -1.93
N ILE A 143 2.17 -12.30 -1.98
CA ILE A 143 2.95 -11.11 -2.27
C ILE A 143 3.71 -11.31 -3.58
N SER A 144 3.67 -10.28 -4.42
CA SER A 144 4.51 -10.17 -5.61
C SER A 144 5.25 -8.83 -5.58
N GLY A 145 6.47 -8.79 -6.11
CA GLY A 145 7.27 -7.57 -6.05
C GLY A 145 8.37 -7.51 -7.09
N ALA A 146 9.10 -6.41 -7.09
CA ALA A 146 10.12 -6.10 -8.09
C ALA A 146 11.43 -6.88 -7.94
N GLY A 147 11.62 -7.69 -6.89
CA GLY A 147 12.82 -8.49 -6.67
C GLY A 147 14.08 -7.72 -6.27
N ASN A 148 13.98 -6.43 -6.00
CA ASN A 148 15.12 -5.56 -5.66
C ASN A 148 15.66 -5.73 -4.22
N GLY A 149 15.23 -6.75 -3.52
CA GLY A 149 15.46 -6.99 -2.09
C GLY A 149 14.19 -6.85 -1.28
N TYR A 150 14.14 -7.50 -0.14
CA TYR A 150 12.99 -7.47 0.75
C TYR A 150 12.79 -6.03 1.27
N GLY A 151 11.64 -5.41 0.95
CA GLY A 151 11.33 -4.02 1.28
C GLY A 151 12.13 -2.94 0.54
N LEU A 152 12.98 -3.30 -0.40
CA LEU A 152 13.77 -2.36 -1.22
C LEU A 152 13.11 -2.04 -2.57
N GLY A 153 11.87 -2.43 -2.75
CA GLY A 153 11.03 -2.12 -3.91
C GLY A 153 9.56 -2.25 -3.55
N GLU A 154 8.68 -1.64 -4.33
CA GLU A 154 7.25 -1.74 -4.09
C GLU A 154 6.75 -3.16 -4.31
N THR A 155 6.02 -3.68 -3.35
CA THR A 155 5.33 -4.95 -3.44
C THR A 155 3.83 -4.76 -3.65
N LYS A 156 3.17 -5.81 -4.13
CA LYS A 156 1.71 -5.89 -4.27
C LYS A 156 1.22 -7.13 -3.54
N ALA A 157 0.20 -6.95 -2.70
CA ALA A 157 -0.50 -8.05 -2.07
C ALA A 157 -1.75 -8.42 -2.86
N THR A 158 -2.14 -9.70 -2.80
CA THR A 158 -3.49 -10.14 -3.12
C THR A 158 -4.11 -10.79 -1.90
N ILE A 159 -5.38 -10.55 -1.66
CA ILE A 159 -6.17 -11.15 -0.57
C ILE A 159 -7.26 -12.00 -1.22
N ARG A 160 -7.24 -13.35 -1.05
CA ARG A 160 -8.19 -14.26 -1.71
C ARG A 160 -8.21 -14.12 -3.24
N GLY A 161 -7.16 -13.55 -3.86
CA GLY A 161 -7.07 -13.21 -5.29
C GLY A 161 -7.58 -11.82 -5.64
N PHE A 162 -8.13 -11.04 -4.71
CA PHE A 162 -8.38 -9.61 -4.92
C PHE A 162 -7.06 -8.87 -4.96
N GLN A 163 -6.89 -8.05 -6.00
CA GLN A 163 -5.66 -7.30 -6.25
C GLN A 163 -5.69 -5.95 -5.52
N ASP A 164 -4.52 -5.31 -5.43
CA ASP A 164 -4.41 -3.93 -4.93
C ASP A 164 -5.31 -2.99 -5.74
N GLY A 165 -6.16 -2.24 -5.04
CA GLY A 165 -7.28 -1.45 -5.60
C GLY A 165 -8.64 -2.13 -5.47
N GLU A 166 -8.71 -3.45 -5.21
CA GLU A 166 -9.95 -4.19 -4.98
C GLU A 166 -10.19 -4.47 -3.48
N TYR A 167 -9.24 -4.17 -2.63
CA TYR A 167 -9.36 -4.11 -1.17
C TYR A 167 -8.97 -2.70 -0.67
N ASN A 168 -9.42 -2.38 0.52
CA ASN A 168 -9.17 -1.08 1.13
C ASN A 168 -7.95 -1.14 2.07
N VAL A 169 -7.25 -0.02 2.20
CA VAL A 169 -6.17 0.15 3.19
C VAL A 169 -6.47 1.39 4.03
N THR A 170 -6.31 1.26 5.34
CA THR A 170 -6.51 2.37 6.28
C THR A 170 -5.27 2.58 7.16
N TYR A 171 -5.09 3.80 7.63
CA TYR A 171 -4.15 4.13 8.68
C TYR A 171 -4.88 4.86 9.82
N ASP A 172 -4.89 4.30 11.03
CA ASP A 172 -5.73 4.72 12.15
C ASP A 172 -7.22 4.85 11.78
N SER A 173 -7.74 3.87 11.01
CA SER A 173 -9.12 3.81 10.47
C SER A 173 -9.48 4.94 9.50
N ILE A 174 -8.50 5.64 8.94
CA ILE A 174 -8.68 6.62 7.87
C ILE A 174 -8.28 5.95 6.55
N PRO A 175 -9.20 5.79 5.59
CA PRO A 175 -8.88 5.27 4.26
C PRO A 175 -7.91 6.18 3.52
N PHE A 176 -6.98 5.60 2.78
CA PHE A 176 -6.10 6.34 1.87
C PHE A 176 -5.82 5.50 0.62
N ALA A 177 -5.65 6.16 -0.52
CA ALA A 177 -5.36 5.49 -1.79
C ALA A 177 -4.80 6.49 -2.80
N ASP A 178 -4.25 5.98 -3.91
CA ASP A 178 -3.94 6.80 -5.10
C ASP A 178 -5.26 7.27 -5.74
N THR A 179 -5.25 8.49 -6.23
CA THR A 179 -6.45 9.12 -6.79
C THR A 179 -6.76 8.70 -8.23
N ASN A 180 -5.82 8.08 -8.89
CA ASN A 180 -6.02 7.55 -10.24
C ASN A 180 -6.85 6.26 -10.24
N ASN A 181 -6.53 5.36 -9.35
CA ASN A 181 -7.25 4.16 -8.97
C ASN A 181 -6.93 3.90 -7.49
N PRO A 182 -7.80 3.25 -6.70
CA PRO A 182 -7.58 3.12 -5.25
C PRO A 182 -6.49 2.08 -4.90
N THR A 183 -5.35 2.16 -5.57
CA THR A 183 -4.15 1.35 -5.29
C THR A 183 -3.23 2.02 -4.26
N HIS A 184 -2.26 1.27 -3.77
CA HIS A 184 -1.39 1.69 -2.69
C HIS A 184 0.08 1.51 -3.08
N HIS A 185 0.90 2.50 -2.70
CA HIS A 185 2.35 2.46 -2.86
C HIS A 185 2.97 1.99 -1.55
N SER A 186 3.29 0.69 -1.46
CA SER A 186 3.63 0.01 -0.20
C SER A 186 4.83 0.59 0.55
N THR A 187 5.78 1.21 -0.15
CA THR A 187 6.97 1.84 0.46
C THR A 187 6.83 3.36 0.63
N ALA A 188 5.74 3.99 0.14
CA ALA A 188 5.71 5.44 0.00
C ALA A 188 5.23 6.18 1.26
N PHE A 189 4.27 5.63 2.04
CA PHE A 189 3.62 6.35 3.13
C PHE A 189 4.09 5.95 4.54
N PHE A 190 4.06 4.65 4.84
CA PHE A 190 4.17 4.14 6.22
C PHE A 190 5.24 3.05 6.33
N PRO A 191 6.52 3.41 6.56
CA PRO A 191 7.54 2.43 6.87
C PRO A 191 7.27 1.74 8.22
N SER A 192 7.82 0.54 8.41
CA SER A 192 7.53 -0.34 9.54
C SER A 192 7.76 0.26 10.93
N ASN A 193 8.65 1.27 11.05
CA ASN A 193 8.86 2.00 12.31
C ASN A 193 7.67 2.85 12.74
N THR A 194 6.74 3.21 11.82
CA THR A 194 5.55 4.00 12.12
C THR A 194 4.34 3.16 12.49
N ILE A 195 4.42 1.82 12.35
CA ILE A 195 3.30 0.90 12.50
C ILE A 195 3.37 0.17 13.85
N GLU A 196 2.28 0.18 14.61
CA GLU A 196 2.12 -0.57 15.86
C GLU A 196 1.57 -1.98 15.62
N THR A 197 0.50 -2.09 14.82
CA THR A 197 -0.13 -3.36 14.45
C THR A 197 -0.81 -3.23 13.11
N ILE A 198 -1.05 -4.35 12.45
CA ILE A 198 -1.84 -4.43 11.21
C ILE A 198 -2.92 -5.47 11.41
N VAL A 199 -4.17 -5.10 11.11
CA VAL A 199 -5.30 -6.03 11.11
C VAL A 199 -5.77 -6.21 9.66
N VAL A 200 -5.71 -7.44 9.19
CA VAL A 200 -6.20 -7.83 7.86
C VAL A 200 -7.57 -8.45 8.01
N ASP A 201 -8.60 -7.74 7.56
CA ASP A 201 -9.95 -8.26 7.44
C ASP A 201 -10.13 -8.85 6.05
N ARG A 202 -10.51 -10.11 5.96
CA ARG A 202 -10.72 -10.80 4.68
C ARG A 202 -12.19 -10.73 4.22
N GLY A 203 -12.87 -9.66 4.62
CA GLY A 203 -14.26 -9.34 4.27
C GLY A 203 -14.50 -7.84 4.28
N PRO A 204 -15.66 -7.38 3.78
CA PRO A 204 -15.96 -5.94 3.66
C PRO A 204 -16.10 -5.19 4.98
N GLY A 205 -16.18 -5.88 6.11
CA GLY A 205 -16.46 -5.27 7.41
C GLY A 205 -17.94 -5.01 7.66
N ASN A 206 -18.21 -4.23 8.70
CA ASN A 206 -19.54 -3.71 9.03
C ASN A 206 -19.85 -2.42 8.23
N ALA A 207 -21.03 -1.85 8.42
CA ALA A 207 -21.39 -0.61 7.72
C ALA A 207 -20.47 0.57 8.10
N SER A 208 -19.93 0.59 9.30
CA SER A 208 -18.95 1.59 9.77
C SER A 208 -17.53 1.45 9.19
N GLN A 209 -17.21 0.35 8.50
CA GLN A 209 -15.94 0.20 7.79
C GLN A 209 -15.93 1.06 6.53
N LEU A 210 -15.21 2.17 6.53
CA LEU A 210 -15.16 3.14 5.45
C LEU A 210 -14.08 2.81 4.41
N GLY A 211 -14.29 3.17 3.15
CA GLY A 211 -13.34 3.00 2.07
C GLY A 211 -13.98 2.95 0.69
N GLN A 212 -13.16 3.13 -0.36
CA GLN A 212 -13.61 3.11 -1.76
C GLN A 212 -13.75 1.69 -2.33
N ALA A 213 -12.98 0.73 -1.83
CA ALA A 213 -12.88 -0.64 -2.36
C ALA A 213 -12.92 -1.67 -1.22
N THR A 214 -13.97 -1.64 -0.39
CA THR A 214 -14.06 -2.52 0.78
C THR A 214 -14.41 -3.97 0.43
N TYR A 215 -14.81 -4.27 -0.79
CA TYR A 215 -15.39 -5.56 -1.16
C TYR A 215 -14.39 -6.74 -1.17
N GLY A 216 -13.11 -6.49 -1.37
CA GLY A 216 -12.03 -7.51 -1.33
C GLY A 216 -11.41 -7.72 0.05
N GLY A 217 -11.79 -6.90 1.03
CA GLY A 217 -11.22 -6.91 2.38
C GLY A 217 -10.63 -5.56 2.78
N ASN A 218 -9.95 -5.54 3.94
CA ASN A 218 -9.31 -4.33 4.47
C ASN A 218 -7.95 -4.68 5.09
N ILE A 219 -6.96 -3.83 4.87
CA ILE A 219 -5.69 -3.83 5.60
C ILE A 219 -5.71 -2.59 6.50
N ASN A 220 -5.95 -2.80 7.79
CA ASN A 220 -6.06 -1.72 8.77
C ASN A 220 -4.74 -1.60 9.52
N MET A 221 -3.93 -0.60 9.19
CA MET A 221 -2.70 -0.27 9.92
C MET A 221 -3.02 0.68 11.05
N TYR A 222 -2.42 0.45 12.20
CA TYR A 222 -2.50 1.33 13.35
C TYR A 222 -1.13 1.93 13.64
N SER A 223 -1.12 3.22 13.88
CA SER A 223 0.10 3.99 14.05
C SER A 223 0.78 3.71 15.39
N ARG A 224 2.06 4.00 15.45
CA ARG A 224 2.90 3.88 16.63
C ARG A 224 2.25 4.54 17.85
N ALA A 225 2.09 3.78 18.93
CA ALA A 225 1.43 4.26 20.14
C ALA A 225 2.35 5.19 20.97
N ALA A 226 1.77 6.25 21.56
CA ALA A 226 2.46 7.07 22.53
C ALA A 226 2.43 6.41 23.91
N SER A 227 3.60 6.03 24.45
CA SER A 227 3.78 5.31 25.70
C SER A 227 3.53 6.19 26.92
N GLU A 228 3.07 5.61 28.03
CA GLU A 228 3.03 6.26 29.34
C GLU A 228 4.41 6.37 29.99
N GLN A 229 5.34 5.53 29.56
CA GLN A 229 6.71 5.53 30.08
C GLN A 229 7.64 6.31 29.14
N GLN A 230 8.49 7.14 29.74
CA GLN A 230 9.54 7.83 28.99
C GLN A 230 10.58 6.82 28.51
N SER A 231 10.99 6.95 27.25
CA SER A 231 12.09 6.18 26.70
C SER A 231 12.67 6.82 25.45
N ALA A 232 13.92 6.53 25.18
CA ALA A 232 14.60 6.83 23.93
C ALA A 232 15.19 5.54 23.36
N GLN A 233 15.14 5.38 22.04
CA GLN A 233 15.69 4.24 21.34
C GLN A 233 16.43 4.67 20.10
N VAL A 234 17.60 4.09 19.86
CA VAL A 234 18.37 4.25 18.62
C VAL A 234 18.70 2.87 18.07
N GLU A 235 18.57 2.70 16.78
CA GLU A 235 18.83 1.44 16.08
C GLU A 235 19.64 1.69 14.82
N GLY A 236 20.71 0.94 14.62
CA GLY A 236 21.52 0.86 13.41
C GLY A 236 21.43 -0.53 12.81
N ILE A 237 21.23 -0.62 11.49
CA ILE A 237 21.09 -1.89 10.77
C ILE A 237 21.97 -1.82 9.52
N VAL A 238 22.72 -2.88 9.27
CA VAL A 238 23.58 -3.03 8.09
C VAL A 238 23.30 -4.37 7.40
N GLY A 239 23.44 -4.44 6.08
CA GLY A 239 23.16 -5.67 5.36
C GLY A 239 23.72 -5.72 3.95
N ASN A 240 23.29 -6.72 3.19
CA ASN A 240 23.66 -6.90 1.80
C ASN A 240 23.37 -5.65 0.97
N TRP A 241 24.08 -5.52 -0.14
CA TRP A 241 23.90 -4.41 -1.11
C TRP A 241 24.13 -3.04 -0.47
N ASN A 242 25.12 -2.93 0.43
CA ASN A 242 25.43 -1.71 1.18
C ASN A 242 24.19 -1.12 1.89
N THR A 243 23.27 -1.99 2.30
CA THR A 243 22.08 -1.55 3.01
C THR A 243 22.46 -1.00 4.38
N PHE A 244 22.00 0.22 4.64
CA PHE A 244 22.11 0.88 5.94
C PHE A 244 20.77 1.46 6.34
N ILE A 245 20.33 1.23 7.57
CA ILE A 245 19.17 1.87 8.17
C ILE A 245 19.57 2.46 9.52
N GLY A 246 19.26 3.73 9.71
CA GLY A 246 19.31 4.40 11.02
C GLY A 246 17.90 4.74 11.47
N ARG A 247 17.53 4.38 12.70
CA ARG A 247 16.25 4.72 13.33
C ARG A 247 16.46 5.35 14.69
N ALA A 248 15.58 6.29 15.03
CA ALA A 248 15.49 6.86 16.37
C ALA A 248 14.00 6.97 16.76
N GLU A 249 13.69 6.67 18.02
CA GLU A 249 12.36 6.86 18.60
C GLU A 249 12.52 7.52 19.97
N LEU A 250 11.65 8.52 20.22
CA LEU A 250 11.53 9.21 21.51
C LEU A 250 10.10 9.09 22.01
N GLN A 251 9.92 8.70 23.27
CA GLN A 251 8.67 8.62 23.98
C GLN A 251 8.73 9.56 25.19
N SER A 252 7.84 10.52 25.28
CA SER A 252 7.84 11.50 26.37
C SER A 252 7.42 10.90 27.73
N GLY A 253 6.73 9.76 27.69
CA GLY A 253 5.93 9.34 28.83
C GLY A 253 4.73 10.27 29.07
N SER A 254 4.03 10.05 30.17
CA SER A 254 2.91 10.90 30.61
C SER A 254 3.46 12.23 31.17
N ILE A 255 3.09 13.35 30.56
CA ILE A 255 3.55 14.70 30.96
C ILE A 255 2.48 15.31 31.89
N ALA A 256 2.69 15.21 33.21
CA ALA A 256 1.73 15.69 34.21
C ALA A 256 1.37 17.18 34.04
N LYS A 257 2.33 18.05 33.70
CA LYS A 257 2.10 19.47 33.45
C LYS A 257 1.20 19.78 32.25
N LEU A 258 1.00 18.81 31.35
CA LEU A 258 0.12 18.88 30.19
C LEU A 258 -1.09 17.96 30.35
N GLY A 259 -1.56 17.73 31.58
CA GLY A 259 -2.73 16.91 31.86
C GLY A 259 -2.57 15.43 31.52
N GLY A 260 -1.35 14.90 31.47
CA GLY A 260 -1.09 13.50 31.10
C GLY A 260 -0.88 13.30 29.58
N ALA A 261 -0.65 14.37 28.82
CA ALA A 261 -0.33 14.25 27.41
C ALA A 261 0.91 13.38 27.16
N ARG A 262 0.88 12.61 26.07
CA ARG A 262 1.93 11.68 25.66
C ARG A 262 2.36 12.00 24.23
N ILE A 263 3.65 11.94 23.95
CA ILE A 263 4.22 12.24 22.65
C ILE A 263 5.13 11.09 22.23
N VAL A 264 5.01 10.66 20.99
CA VAL A 264 5.99 9.81 20.31
C VAL A 264 6.52 10.50 19.07
N LEU A 265 7.83 10.48 18.90
CA LEU A 265 8.52 10.93 17.69
C LEU A 265 9.40 9.79 17.20
N THR A 266 9.34 9.46 15.89
CA THR A 266 10.26 8.49 15.29
C THR A 266 10.73 8.97 13.92
N GLY A 267 11.99 8.66 13.60
CA GLY A 267 12.58 8.93 12.31
C GLY A 267 13.36 7.74 11.77
N GLN A 268 13.40 7.62 10.45
CA GLN A 268 14.16 6.60 9.74
C GLN A 268 14.91 7.19 8.56
N TYR A 269 16.13 6.73 8.38
CA TYR A 269 16.93 6.88 7.17
C TYR A 269 17.28 5.51 6.62
N LEU A 270 17.05 5.26 5.34
CA LEU A 270 17.38 4.02 4.63
C LEU A 270 18.15 4.35 3.36
N GLN A 271 19.21 3.62 3.10
CA GLN A 271 19.97 3.61 1.84
C GLN A 271 20.39 2.18 1.51
N SER A 272 20.32 1.82 0.23
CA SER A 272 20.78 0.52 -0.28
C SER A 272 21.11 0.65 -1.78
N ASP A 273 22.07 -0.16 -2.27
CA ASP A 273 22.33 -0.30 -3.71
C ASP A 273 21.24 -1.17 -4.39
N GLY A 274 20.45 -1.91 -3.59
CA GLY A 274 19.46 -2.86 -4.09
C GLY A 274 20.07 -4.16 -4.62
N ALA A 275 19.22 -5.18 -4.71
CA ALA A 275 19.64 -6.50 -5.21
C ALA A 275 19.77 -6.53 -6.74
N LEU A 276 19.03 -5.67 -7.44
CA LEU A 276 19.06 -5.57 -8.89
C LEU A 276 20.15 -4.57 -9.33
N THR A 277 20.81 -4.86 -10.42
CA THR A 277 21.85 -3.99 -10.97
C THR A 277 21.30 -2.61 -11.28
N TYR A 278 22.03 -1.55 -10.92
CA TYR A 278 21.67 -0.14 -11.15
C TYR A 278 20.33 0.30 -10.53
N SER A 279 19.93 -0.32 -9.43
CA SER A 279 18.65 -0.03 -8.76
C SER A 279 18.80 0.45 -7.31
N PRO A 280 19.66 1.46 -7.03
CA PRO A 280 19.78 1.98 -5.68
C PRO A 280 18.47 2.58 -5.20
N VAL A 281 18.23 2.48 -3.90
CA VAL A 281 17.05 3.02 -3.22
C VAL A 281 17.46 3.84 -2.00
N GLY A 282 16.68 4.88 -1.70
CA GLY A 282 16.83 5.65 -0.48
C GLY A 282 15.48 6.13 0.03
N SER A 283 15.35 6.18 1.35
CA SER A 283 14.14 6.66 2.02
C SER A 283 14.48 7.47 3.26
N LYS A 284 13.67 8.49 3.53
CA LYS A 284 13.70 9.29 4.75
C LYS A 284 12.28 9.42 5.27
N ASN A 285 12.09 9.15 6.55
CA ASN A 285 10.80 9.27 7.21
C ASN A 285 10.93 10.07 8.51
N LEU A 286 9.90 10.85 8.80
CA LEU A 286 9.68 11.49 10.10
C LEU A 286 8.20 11.29 10.47
N TYR A 287 7.94 10.86 11.70
CA TYR A 287 6.63 10.63 12.27
C TYR A 287 6.53 11.22 13.66
N GLY A 288 5.37 11.81 13.97
CA GLY A 288 5.05 12.32 15.29
C GLY A 288 3.57 12.13 15.63
N LYS A 289 3.28 11.75 16.89
CA LYS A 289 1.91 11.63 17.42
C LYS A 289 1.85 12.18 18.84
N ILE A 290 0.81 12.94 19.09
CA ILE A 290 0.46 13.49 20.40
C ILE A 290 -0.91 12.93 20.78
N VAL A 291 -1.03 12.44 22.00
CA VAL A 291 -2.30 12.04 22.62
C VAL A 291 -2.46 12.86 23.90
N ALA A 292 -3.45 13.72 23.95
CA ALA A 292 -3.68 14.66 25.04
C ALA A 292 -5.08 14.53 25.61
N PRO A 293 -5.26 14.13 26.89
CA PRO A 293 -6.51 14.28 27.58
C PRO A 293 -6.90 15.77 27.69
N ILE A 294 -8.16 16.11 27.41
CA ILE A 294 -8.72 17.45 27.56
C ILE A 294 -9.88 17.37 28.54
N GLY A 295 -9.63 17.75 29.80
CA GLY A 295 -10.55 17.48 30.90
C GLY A 295 -10.70 16.00 31.15
N SER A 296 -11.85 15.60 31.74
CA SER A 296 -12.13 14.19 32.09
C SER A 296 -12.82 13.39 30.99
N HIS A 297 -13.33 14.06 29.94
CA HIS A 297 -14.26 13.47 28.98
C HIS A 297 -13.76 13.50 27.54
N ASN A 298 -12.65 14.15 27.26
CA ASN A 298 -12.17 14.31 25.88
C ASN A 298 -10.73 13.84 25.74
N THR A 299 -10.42 13.27 24.57
CA THR A 299 -9.05 12.94 24.15
C THR A 299 -8.80 13.53 22.78
N LEU A 300 -7.77 14.38 22.69
CA LEU A 300 -7.27 14.92 21.44
C LEU A 300 -6.06 14.11 20.97
N THR A 301 -6.11 13.62 19.73
CA THR A 301 -4.96 12.99 19.07
C THR A 301 -4.58 13.81 17.84
N ILE A 302 -3.30 14.14 17.73
CA ILE A 302 -2.71 14.79 16.55
C ILE A 302 -1.61 13.88 16.04
N MET A 303 -1.64 13.53 14.77
CA MET A 303 -0.60 12.71 14.15
C MET A 303 -0.18 13.32 12.81
N SER A 304 1.11 13.26 12.53
CA SER A 304 1.66 13.65 11.23
C SER A 304 2.85 12.75 10.87
N THR A 305 2.92 12.38 9.60
CA THR A 305 4.10 11.71 9.03
C THR A 305 4.46 12.30 7.68
N TRP A 306 5.75 12.34 7.42
CA TRP A 306 6.32 12.75 6.14
C TRP A 306 7.30 11.68 5.68
N ASN A 307 7.28 11.34 4.39
CA ASN A 307 8.19 10.37 3.82
C ASN A 307 8.69 10.83 2.44
N ARG A 308 9.94 10.55 2.13
CA ARG A 308 10.54 10.78 0.83
C ARG A 308 11.38 9.59 0.42
N ASN A 309 11.06 9.03 -0.74
CA ASN A 309 11.80 7.91 -1.32
C ASN A 309 12.32 8.30 -2.69
N HIS A 310 13.43 7.69 -3.08
CA HIS A 310 13.87 7.66 -4.46
C HIS A 310 14.36 6.26 -4.81
N TYR A 311 14.16 5.88 -6.06
CA TYR A 311 14.66 4.63 -6.61
C TYR A 311 14.86 4.74 -8.11
N TYR A 312 15.67 3.86 -8.66
CA TYR A 312 15.99 3.81 -10.08
C TYR A 312 15.35 2.58 -10.70
N GLN A 313 14.47 2.81 -11.66
CA GLN A 313 13.85 1.76 -12.47
C GLN A 313 13.35 2.36 -13.78
N SER A 314 13.38 1.60 -14.86
CA SER A 314 12.75 2.01 -16.11
C SER A 314 11.22 1.95 -15.97
N ASP A 315 10.53 3.01 -16.39
CA ASP A 315 9.06 3.02 -16.45
C ASP A 315 8.53 2.28 -17.69
N VAL A 316 9.39 2.07 -18.68
CA VAL A 316 9.07 1.40 -19.95
C VAL A 316 9.37 -0.10 -19.90
N LEU A 317 10.56 -0.48 -19.38
CA LEU A 317 11.01 -1.87 -19.29
C LEU A 317 11.08 -2.29 -17.83
N LYS A 318 10.06 -3.04 -17.36
CA LYS A 318 9.85 -3.33 -15.93
C LYS A 318 10.27 -4.73 -15.49
N GLY A 319 10.77 -5.55 -16.37
CA GLY A 319 11.13 -6.94 -16.05
C GLY A 319 12.19 -7.50 -16.97
N ALA A 320 12.71 -8.66 -16.60
CA ALA A 320 13.62 -9.43 -17.41
C ALA A 320 12.86 -10.13 -18.55
N THR A 321 13.33 -10.00 -19.78
CA THR A 321 12.76 -10.70 -20.95
C THR A 321 13.76 -11.71 -21.52
N CYS A 322 13.27 -12.83 -22.04
CA CYS A 322 14.02 -13.75 -22.87
C CYS A 322 13.96 -13.30 -24.32
N GLY A 323 15.09 -13.21 -25.02
CA GLY A 323 15.12 -12.98 -26.48
C GLY A 323 15.16 -11.53 -26.95
N SER A 324 15.24 -10.54 -26.08
CA SER A 324 15.59 -9.18 -26.50
C SER A 324 17.10 -8.99 -26.48
N ALA A 325 17.71 -8.96 -27.67
CA ALA A 325 19.02 -8.32 -27.82
C ALA A 325 18.84 -6.85 -27.47
N ARG A 326 19.58 -6.35 -26.51
CA ARG A 326 19.78 -4.93 -26.37
C ARG A 326 20.89 -4.49 -27.30
N VAL A 327 20.55 -4.36 -28.56
CA VAL A 327 21.39 -3.68 -29.52
C VAL A 327 20.94 -2.24 -29.50
N GLY A 328 21.82 -1.32 -29.11
CA GLY A 328 21.56 0.10 -29.25
C GLY A 328 21.26 0.46 -30.70
N ALA A 329 20.60 1.61 -30.92
CA ALA A 329 20.29 2.12 -32.25
C ALA A 329 21.51 2.22 -33.17
N ASN A 330 22.72 2.22 -32.63
CA ASN A 330 24.00 2.21 -33.32
C ASN A 330 24.62 0.80 -33.52
N GLY A 331 23.88 -0.28 -33.30
CA GLY A 331 24.35 -1.65 -33.46
C GLY A 331 25.30 -2.15 -32.38
N THR A 332 25.59 -1.39 -31.32
CA THR A 332 26.44 -1.82 -30.21
C THR A 332 25.67 -2.61 -29.16
N THR A 333 26.21 -3.72 -28.71
CA THR A 333 25.63 -4.55 -27.67
C THR A 333 25.75 -3.85 -26.31
N ALA A 334 24.65 -3.71 -25.57
CA ALA A 334 24.68 -3.16 -24.22
C ALA A 334 25.54 -4.06 -23.32
N LEU A 335 26.36 -3.47 -22.44
CA LEU A 335 27.20 -4.19 -21.49
C LEU A 335 26.47 -4.37 -20.15
N GLY A 336 26.61 -5.51 -19.51
CA GLY A 336 26.20 -5.77 -18.14
C GLY A 336 27.07 -5.01 -17.13
N ALA A 337 26.68 -5.06 -15.85
CA ALA A 337 27.46 -4.46 -14.74
C ALA A 337 28.87 -5.02 -14.62
N ASP A 338 29.08 -6.24 -15.13
CA ASP A 338 30.35 -6.96 -15.19
C ASP A 338 31.20 -6.57 -16.40
N GLY A 339 30.80 -5.57 -17.18
CA GLY A 339 31.47 -5.13 -18.41
C GLY A 339 31.33 -6.11 -19.58
N GLN A 340 30.65 -7.24 -19.39
CA GLN A 340 30.40 -8.20 -20.45
C GLN A 340 29.23 -7.77 -21.34
N PRO A 341 29.26 -8.09 -22.63
CA PRO A 341 28.12 -7.88 -23.49
C PRO A 341 26.88 -8.51 -22.89
N LEU A 342 25.78 -7.76 -22.77
CA LEU A 342 24.45 -8.33 -22.58
C LEU A 342 24.10 -9.07 -23.87
N THR A 343 24.69 -10.25 -24.04
CA THR A 343 24.41 -11.13 -25.16
C THR A 343 22.91 -11.40 -25.19
N GLN A 344 22.39 -11.39 -26.39
CA GLN A 344 21.04 -11.88 -26.67
C GLN A 344 20.91 -13.26 -26.03
N LEU A 345 20.07 -13.35 -24.99
CA LEU A 345 19.67 -14.64 -24.51
C LEU A 345 18.81 -15.26 -25.61
N THR A 346 19.36 -16.18 -26.35
CA THR A 346 18.60 -16.97 -27.33
C THR A 346 17.55 -17.80 -26.59
N GLY A 347 16.52 -18.29 -27.27
CA GLY A 347 15.55 -19.20 -26.66
C GLY A 347 16.17 -20.37 -25.90
N ASN A 348 17.37 -20.81 -26.31
CA ASN A 348 18.15 -21.87 -25.65
C ASN A 348 18.82 -21.37 -24.37
N ASP A 349 19.34 -20.14 -24.31
CA ASP A 349 19.96 -19.57 -23.10
C ASP A 349 18.91 -19.27 -22.02
N CYS A 350 17.74 -18.85 -22.43
CA CYS A 350 16.59 -18.76 -21.53
C CYS A 350 16.13 -20.13 -21.02
N ALA A 351 16.27 -21.18 -21.83
CA ALA A 351 15.90 -22.53 -21.45
C ALA A 351 16.88 -23.20 -20.49
N VAL A 352 18.20 -22.99 -20.70
CA VAL A 352 19.27 -23.69 -20.00
C VAL A 352 19.81 -22.87 -18.82
N ASN A 353 19.95 -21.56 -18.95
CA ASN A 353 20.56 -20.66 -17.96
C ASN A 353 19.60 -19.61 -17.38
N SER A 354 18.32 -19.77 -17.58
CA SER A 354 17.28 -18.79 -17.24
C SER A 354 17.31 -18.28 -15.80
N ASN A 355 17.73 -19.12 -14.86
CA ASN A 355 17.84 -18.72 -13.46
C ASN A 355 19.14 -17.99 -13.11
N VAL A 356 20.16 -18.05 -13.94
CA VAL A 356 21.47 -17.43 -13.68
C VAL A 356 21.60 -16.10 -14.41
N GLY A 357 21.13 -16.02 -15.65
CA GLY A 357 21.28 -14.84 -16.51
C GLY A 357 20.28 -13.72 -16.22
N LEU A 358 19.05 -14.06 -15.81
CA LEU A 358 17.97 -13.09 -15.57
C LEU A 358 17.83 -12.70 -14.10
N TYR A 359 18.23 -13.58 -13.18
CA TYR A 359 18.08 -13.39 -11.76
C TYR A 359 19.07 -12.33 -11.22
N GLY A 360 18.55 -11.34 -10.47
CA GLY A 360 19.36 -10.26 -9.89
C GLY A 360 19.79 -9.18 -10.88
N ARG A 361 19.31 -9.21 -12.12
CA ARG A 361 19.57 -8.15 -13.10
C ARG A 361 18.33 -7.30 -13.36
N ASN A 362 18.54 -6.00 -13.43
CA ASN A 362 17.53 -5.05 -13.90
C ASN A 362 17.69 -4.85 -15.40
N TYR A 363 16.99 -5.64 -16.19
CA TYR A 363 17.07 -5.54 -17.66
C TYR A 363 16.46 -4.26 -18.23
N GLY A 364 15.74 -3.47 -17.41
CA GLY A 364 15.27 -2.16 -17.79
C GLY A 364 16.33 -1.06 -17.68
N LEU A 365 17.51 -1.36 -17.08
CA LEU A 365 18.55 -0.38 -16.83
C LEU A 365 19.92 -0.90 -17.31
N GLY A 366 20.68 0.04 -17.92
CA GLY A 366 22.05 -0.16 -18.38
C GLY A 366 22.99 0.93 -17.85
N ASN A 367 24.27 0.84 -18.21
CA ASN A 367 25.29 1.84 -17.84
C ASN A 367 25.88 2.60 -19.04
N ASN A 368 25.24 2.55 -20.19
CA ASN A 368 25.67 3.30 -21.37
C ASN A 368 24.89 4.61 -21.50
N PRO A 369 25.52 5.80 -21.35
CA PRO A 369 24.83 7.10 -21.46
C PRO A 369 24.28 7.40 -22.86
N SER A 370 24.68 6.65 -23.88
CA SER A 370 24.15 6.80 -25.25
C SER A 370 22.86 5.99 -25.47
N LEU A 371 22.30 5.34 -24.43
CA LEU A 371 21.09 4.54 -24.55
C LEU A 371 20.00 5.04 -23.60
N PRO A 372 18.71 4.90 -23.96
CA PRO A 372 17.59 5.37 -23.14
C PRO A 372 17.45 4.60 -21.82
N ASP A 373 18.00 3.40 -21.74
CA ASP A 373 18.02 2.59 -20.52
C ASP A 373 19.16 2.94 -19.56
N TYR A 374 19.99 3.96 -19.86
CA TYR A 374 20.99 4.44 -18.92
C TYR A 374 20.37 4.75 -17.57
N TRP A 375 20.85 4.09 -16.49
CA TRP A 375 20.18 4.11 -15.19
C TRP A 375 19.98 5.53 -14.63
N LYS A 376 20.90 6.49 -14.90
CA LYS A 376 20.77 7.87 -14.43
C LYS A 376 19.67 8.66 -15.15
N TYR A 377 19.17 8.17 -16.31
CA TYR A 377 18.01 8.74 -16.98
C TYR A 377 16.68 8.26 -16.39
N ASN A 378 16.70 7.20 -15.58
CA ASN A 378 15.54 6.45 -15.14
C ASN A 378 15.42 6.50 -13.60
N ARG A 379 14.82 7.56 -13.08
CA ARG A 379 14.67 7.81 -11.66
C ARG A 379 13.25 8.18 -11.28
N THR A 380 12.78 7.68 -10.17
CA THR A 380 11.51 8.07 -9.53
C THR A 380 11.77 8.65 -8.16
N ASP A 381 11.23 9.85 -7.93
CA ASP A 381 11.20 10.53 -6.62
C ASP A 381 9.75 10.59 -6.13
N LYS A 382 9.50 10.09 -4.91
CA LYS A 382 8.19 10.14 -4.26
C LYS A 382 8.28 10.93 -2.96
N THR A 383 7.33 11.82 -2.74
CA THR A 383 7.18 12.54 -1.47
C THR A 383 5.73 12.42 -1.02
N THR A 384 5.53 12.00 0.22
CA THR A 384 4.21 11.82 0.82
C THR A 384 4.13 12.50 2.17
N ASP A 385 2.94 12.92 2.53
CA ASP A 385 2.57 13.34 3.87
C ASP A 385 1.19 12.79 4.22
N PHE A 386 0.98 12.54 5.51
CA PHE A 386 -0.31 12.12 6.05
C PHE A 386 -0.47 12.69 7.45
N SER A 387 -1.58 13.40 7.69
CA SER A 387 -1.84 14.07 8.97
C SER A 387 -3.30 14.01 9.33
N TYR A 388 -3.59 13.88 10.62
CA TYR A 388 -4.95 13.98 11.13
C TYR A 388 -5.01 14.61 12.53
N VAL A 389 -6.19 15.15 12.83
CA VAL A 389 -6.62 15.56 14.17
C VAL A 389 -7.86 14.75 14.50
N ARG A 390 -7.88 14.05 15.64
CA ARG A 390 -9.00 13.28 16.14
C ARG A 390 -9.42 13.80 17.52
N LEU A 391 -10.70 14.05 17.68
CA LEU A 391 -11.31 14.39 18.97
C LEU A 391 -12.32 13.30 19.33
N GLN A 392 -12.07 12.63 20.43
CA GLN A 392 -12.98 11.67 21.05
C GLN A 392 -13.58 12.31 22.29
N SER A 393 -14.91 12.26 22.42
CA SER A 393 -15.66 12.90 23.50
C SER A 393 -16.65 11.90 24.10
N ASP A 394 -16.63 11.74 25.40
CA ASP A 394 -17.66 11.07 26.16
C ASP A 394 -18.66 12.12 26.65
N LEU A 395 -19.89 12.06 26.15
CA LEU A 395 -20.95 13.02 26.48
C LEU A 395 -21.76 12.61 27.71
N GLY A 396 -21.45 11.44 28.30
CA GLY A 396 -22.25 10.86 29.39
C GLY A 396 -23.49 10.14 28.89
N SER A 397 -24.18 9.43 29.79
CA SER A 397 -25.44 8.71 29.52
C SER A 397 -25.33 7.72 28.34
N GLY A 398 -24.15 7.16 28.09
CA GLY A 398 -23.89 6.21 27.01
C GLY A 398 -23.58 6.86 25.66
N PHE A 399 -23.61 8.18 25.52
CA PHE A 399 -23.28 8.87 24.26
C PHE A 399 -21.77 9.16 24.17
N SER A 400 -21.21 8.91 22.99
CA SER A 400 -19.84 9.31 22.65
C SER A 400 -19.73 9.79 21.20
N LEU A 401 -18.74 10.66 20.96
CA LEU A 401 -18.41 11.20 19.64
C LEU A 401 -16.98 10.82 19.26
N ASP A 402 -16.79 10.52 17.97
CA ASP A 402 -15.46 10.36 17.36
C ASP A 402 -15.40 11.20 16.09
N ASN A 403 -14.56 12.22 16.08
CA ASN A 403 -14.42 13.15 14.99
C ASN A 403 -12.98 13.18 14.51
N ARG A 404 -12.76 13.06 13.20
CA ARG A 404 -11.44 13.03 12.57
C ARG A 404 -11.41 13.93 11.35
N GLY A 405 -10.60 14.98 11.39
CA GLY A 405 -10.25 15.75 10.20
C GLY A 405 -8.86 15.32 9.74
N TYR A 406 -8.68 15.07 8.45
CA TYR A 406 -7.42 14.58 7.93
C TYR A 406 -7.05 15.15 6.57
N MET A 407 -5.78 15.07 6.25
CA MET A 407 -5.25 15.33 4.91
C MET A 407 -4.09 14.41 4.60
N TYR A 408 -3.94 14.07 3.33
CA TYR A 408 -2.74 13.40 2.82
C TYR A 408 -2.39 13.85 1.41
N GLY A 409 -1.14 13.65 1.05
CA GLY A 409 -0.66 14.02 -0.26
C GLY A 409 0.45 13.12 -0.77
N TYR A 410 0.57 13.14 -2.07
CA TYR A 410 1.55 12.36 -2.81
C TYR A 410 2.05 13.16 -4.00
N THR A 411 3.35 13.16 -4.17
CA THR A 411 4.00 13.69 -5.37
C THR A 411 4.95 12.62 -5.88
N ASN A 412 4.72 12.14 -7.08
CA ASN A 412 5.56 11.19 -7.78
C ASN A 412 6.05 11.84 -9.07
N ASN A 413 7.35 12.09 -9.14
CA ASN A 413 8.03 12.56 -10.33
C ASN A 413 8.90 11.43 -10.86
N THR A 414 8.65 11.01 -12.10
CA THR A 414 9.41 9.95 -12.80
C THR A 414 10.07 10.52 -14.05
N LEU A 415 11.39 10.53 -14.04
CA LEU A 415 12.19 10.71 -15.23
C LEU A 415 12.48 9.33 -15.82
N SER A 416 12.25 9.15 -17.13
CA SER A 416 12.56 7.89 -17.82
C SER A 416 13.10 8.14 -19.21
N GLY A 417 14.05 7.31 -19.63
CA GLY A 417 14.36 7.16 -21.04
C GLY A 417 13.25 6.42 -21.77
N ASN A 418 13.10 6.65 -23.05
CA ASN A 418 12.10 6.00 -23.90
C ASN A 418 12.72 5.53 -25.21
N THR A 419 12.12 4.53 -25.83
CA THR A 419 12.48 4.08 -27.19
C THR A 419 11.86 5.04 -28.20
N GLY A 420 12.57 5.32 -29.27
CA GLY A 420 12.17 6.25 -30.34
C GLY A 420 13.20 7.34 -30.54
N SER A 421 12.88 8.30 -31.40
CA SER A 421 13.76 9.41 -31.73
C SER A 421 13.25 10.71 -31.12
N VAL A 422 14.17 11.59 -30.74
CA VAL A 422 13.82 12.94 -30.33
C VAL A 422 13.24 13.68 -31.55
N ILE A 423 12.19 14.43 -31.34
CA ILE A 423 11.58 15.28 -32.36
C ILE A 423 11.94 16.72 -32.04
N SER A 424 12.71 17.36 -32.94
CA SER A 424 13.19 18.73 -32.76
C SER A 424 12.19 19.80 -33.22
N GLY A 425 11.17 19.41 -34.00
CA GLY A 425 10.15 20.32 -34.47
C GLY A 425 9.21 19.70 -35.50
N PHE A 426 8.52 20.57 -36.24
CA PHE A 426 7.56 20.17 -37.25
C PHE A 426 7.75 20.97 -38.51
N SER A 427 7.48 20.34 -39.64
CA SER A 427 7.39 20.96 -40.97
C SER A 427 5.97 20.81 -41.53
N GLY A 428 5.60 21.60 -42.51
CA GLY A 428 4.25 21.62 -43.08
C GLY A 428 3.36 22.73 -42.49
N ALA A 429 2.21 22.96 -43.11
CA ALA A 429 1.28 24.03 -42.78
C ALA A 429 0.08 23.56 -41.91
N GLY A 430 -0.02 22.27 -41.62
CA GLY A 430 -1.15 21.68 -40.88
C GLY A 430 -2.45 21.60 -41.69
N THR A 431 -2.37 21.67 -43.02
CA THR A 431 -3.51 21.54 -43.94
C THR A 431 -3.55 20.15 -44.55
N ALA A 432 -4.67 19.74 -45.12
CA ALA A 432 -4.77 18.45 -45.81
C ALA A 432 -3.76 18.34 -46.99
N ALA A 433 -3.43 19.45 -47.62
CA ALA A 433 -2.46 19.52 -48.73
C ALA A 433 -0.99 19.59 -48.23
N SER A 434 -0.78 20.06 -46.99
CA SER A 434 0.55 20.17 -46.38
C SER A 434 0.45 19.77 -44.88
N PRO A 435 0.26 18.48 -44.58
CA PRO A 435 0.14 18.03 -43.21
C PRO A 435 1.44 18.26 -42.44
N TYR A 436 1.34 18.43 -41.13
CA TYR A 436 2.52 18.49 -40.30
C TYR A 436 3.30 17.18 -40.36
N LYS A 437 4.62 17.30 -40.49
CA LYS A 437 5.56 16.18 -40.42
C LYS A 437 6.56 16.43 -39.29
N THR A 438 6.91 15.40 -38.55
CA THR A 438 7.96 15.48 -37.54
C THR A 438 9.32 15.76 -38.16
N VAL A 439 10.12 16.60 -37.50
CA VAL A 439 11.54 16.81 -37.81
C VAL A 439 12.34 16.11 -36.72
N ALA A 440 13.15 15.13 -37.10
CA ALA A 440 13.98 14.39 -36.15
C ALA A 440 15.05 15.31 -35.52
N GLY A 441 15.40 15.04 -34.28
CA GLY A 441 16.57 15.57 -33.60
C GLY A 441 17.85 14.94 -34.13
N GLN A 442 18.97 15.16 -33.44
CA GLN A 442 20.24 14.54 -33.82
C GLN A 442 20.18 13.02 -33.58
N PRO A 443 20.89 12.18 -34.32
CA PRO A 443 20.92 10.74 -34.11
C PRO A 443 21.45 10.32 -32.73
N THR A 444 22.18 11.20 -32.05
CA THR A 444 22.73 11.01 -30.69
C THR A 444 21.77 11.43 -29.61
N ASP A 445 20.66 12.06 -29.93
CA ASP A 445 19.66 12.53 -28.95
C ASP A 445 18.88 11.33 -28.38
N ILE A 446 18.64 11.36 -27.09
CA ILE A 446 17.98 10.28 -26.33
C ILE A 446 16.58 10.73 -25.94
N LEU A 447 15.56 10.12 -26.53
CA LEU A 447 14.17 10.38 -26.14
C LEU A 447 13.92 9.88 -24.70
N GLY A 448 13.19 10.67 -23.96
CA GLY A 448 12.67 10.33 -22.64
C GLY A 448 11.49 11.22 -22.29
N TYR A 449 11.13 11.21 -21.00
CA TYR A 449 10.03 12.04 -20.50
C TYR A 449 10.16 12.36 -19.00
N ASP A 450 9.45 13.40 -18.60
CA ASP A 450 9.08 13.74 -17.25
C ASP A 450 7.61 13.42 -17.03
N LYS A 451 7.30 12.57 -16.04
CA LYS A 451 5.94 12.17 -15.68
C LYS A 451 5.66 12.55 -14.25
N LEU A 452 4.65 13.39 -14.05
CA LEU A 452 4.14 13.78 -12.73
C LEU A 452 2.80 13.10 -12.44
N ASN A 453 2.66 12.58 -11.23
CA ASN A 453 1.38 12.29 -10.58
C ASN A 453 1.41 12.94 -9.19
N LYS A 454 0.58 13.98 -9.00
CA LYS A 454 0.52 14.71 -7.74
C LYS A 454 -0.92 14.85 -7.30
N TYR A 455 -1.20 14.50 -6.05
CA TYR A 455 -2.53 14.70 -5.49
C TYR A 455 -2.50 15.20 -4.05
N ARG A 456 -3.62 15.82 -3.67
CA ARG A 456 -3.93 16.24 -2.32
C ARG A 456 -5.36 15.83 -1.99
N VAL A 457 -5.52 15.25 -0.82
CA VAL A 457 -6.81 14.75 -0.31
C VAL A 457 -7.09 15.39 1.05
N PHE A 458 -8.33 15.79 1.25
CA PHE A 458 -8.87 16.32 2.51
C PHE A 458 -10.12 15.53 2.86
N GLY A 459 -10.25 15.15 4.12
CA GLY A 459 -11.43 14.40 4.53
C GLY A 459 -11.83 14.66 5.98
N TYR A 460 -13.05 14.25 6.26
CA TYR A 460 -13.63 14.28 7.59
C TYR A 460 -14.45 13.02 7.83
N ILE A 461 -14.26 12.43 9.02
CA ILE A 461 -15.04 11.31 9.52
C ILE A 461 -15.66 11.73 10.83
N GLY A 462 -16.99 11.65 10.93
CA GLY A 462 -17.74 11.91 12.16
C GLY A 462 -18.61 10.72 12.52
N GLN A 463 -18.63 10.34 13.80
CA GLN A 463 -19.42 9.23 14.31
C GLN A 463 -19.97 9.55 15.68
N ILE A 464 -21.25 9.23 15.88
CA ILE A 464 -21.95 9.24 17.17
C ILE A 464 -22.21 7.79 17.55
N ASN A 465 -21.90 7.44 18.80
CA ASN A 465 -22.22 6.15 19.36
C ASN A 465 -23.19 6.37 20.55
N TYR A 466 -24.09 5.41 20.71
CA TYR A 466 -24.95 5.32 21.89
C TYR A 466 -24.92 3.90 22.44
N ASP A 467 -24.31 3.75 23.61
CA ASP A 467 -24.21 2.50 24.36
C ASP A 467 -25.38 2.41 25.34
N PHE A 468 -26.13 1.31 25.31
CA PHE A 468 -27.27 1.06 26.17
C PHE A 468 -27.32 -0.43 26.61
N ALA A 469 -28.24 -0.79 27.48
CA ALA A 469 -28.24 -2.11 28.15
C ALA A 469 -28.25 -3.32 27.17
N LEU A 470 -28.86 -3.20 26.00
CA LEU A 470 -28.98 -4.29 25.02
C LEU A 470 -28.05 -4.15 23.82
N GLY A 471 -27.10 -3.21 23.84
CA GLY A 471 -26.19 -3.06 22.72
C GLY A 471 -25.67 -1.66 22.48
N LYS A 472 -25.33 -1.40 21.23
CA LYS A 472 -24.72 -0.14 20.78
C LYS A 472 -25.27 0.28 19.42
N ILE A 473 -25.63 1.54 19.27
CA ILE A 473 -25.95 2.16 17.99
C ILE A 473 -24.77 3.01 17.55
N ARG A 474 -24.41 2.89 16.28
CA ARG A 474 -23.41 3.75 15.63
C ARG A 474 -24.01 4.39 14.40
N VAL A 475 -23.94 5.72 14.32
CA VAL A 475 -24.33 6.49 13.12
C VAL A 475 -23.20 7.43 12.79
N GLY A 476 -22.84 7.50 11.53
CA GLY A 476 -21.74 8.35 11.12
C GLY A 476 -21.67 8.61 9.63
N GLY A 477 -20.66 9.38 9.27
CA GLY A 477 -20.40 9.73 7.89
C GLY A 477 -18.95 10.03 7.62
N TRP A 478 -18.60 9.87 6.37
CA TRP A 478 -17.31 10.18 5.79
C TRP A 478 -17.48 11.07 4.58
N TYR A 479 -16.78 12.19 4.56
CA TYR A 479 -16.64 13.06 3.40
C TYR A 479 -15.17 13.14 3.00
N GLU A 480 -14.90 13.08 1.69
CA GLU A 480 -13.55 13.23 1.15
C GLU A 480 -13.57 14.01 -0.17
N HIS A 481 -12.65 14.95 -0.28
CA HIS A 481 -12.37 15.71 -1.50
C HIS A 481 -10.92 15.48 -1.92
N ALA A 482 -10.71 15.15 -3.19
CA ALA A 482 -9.37 14.98 -3.76
C ALA A 482 -9.19 15.82 -5.02
N VAL A 483 -7.99 16.34 -5.18
CA VAL A 483 -7.52 16.98 -6.42
C VAL A 483 -6.24 16.33 -6.88
N THR A 484 -6.12 16.13 -8.20
CA THR A 484 -4.98 15.45 -8.82
C THR A 484 -4.52 16.21 -10.04
N ASP A 485 -3.20 16.44 -10.11
CA ASP A 485 -2.52 17.00 -11.28
C ASP A 485 -1.59 15.95 -11.86
N ARG A 486 -1.70 15.72 -13.17
CA ARG A 486 -0.87 14.76 -13.91
C ARG A 486 -0.41 15.34 -15.21
N HIS A 487 0.85 15.07 -15.53
CA HIS A 487 1.37 15.33 -16.89
C HIS A 487 2.41 14.28 -17.29
N LEU A 488 2.63 14.20 -18.59
CA LEU A 488 3.79 13.57 -19.20
C LEU A 488 4.31 14.50 -20.28
N ILE A 489 5.57 14.92 -20.14
CA ILE A 489 6.27 15.85 -21.02
C ILE A 489 7.41 15.10 -21.67
N ASP A 490 7.46 15.05 -23.00
CA ASP A 490 8.56 14.43 -23.72
C ASP A 490 9.82 15.31 -23.68
N LEU A 491 10.95 14.68 -23.41
CA LEU A 491 12.25 15.33 -23.21
C LEU A 491 13.32 14.71 -24.13
N ASP A 492 14.30 15.52 -24.48
CA ASP A 492 15.61 15.04 -24.88
C ASP A 492 16.48 14.85 -23.62
N ARG A 493 16.85 13.60 -23.32
CA ARG A 493 17.65 13.27 -22.13
C ARG A 493 19.12 13.64 -22.29
N THR A 494 19.59 13.86 -23.53
CA THR A 494 20.97 14.25 -23.81
C THR A 494 21.21 15.70 -23.47
N THR A 495 20.31 16.60 -23.88
CA THR A 495 20.42 18.03 -23.68
C THR A 495 19.64 18.57 -22.49
N GLY A 496 18.66 17.80 -21.98
CA GLY A 496 17.67 18.26 -20.99
C GLY A 496 16.58 19.17 -21.57
N GLY A 497 16.57 19.38 -22.88
CA GLY A 497 15.57 20.15 -23.62
C GLY A 497 14.26 19.35 -23.81
N PHE A 498 13.24 19.98 -24.39
CA PHE A 498 12.00 19.32 -24.76
C PHE A 498 12.15 18.56 -26.07
N SER A 499 11.50 17.41 -26.17
CA SER A 499 11.20 16.73 -27.42
C SER A 499 9.73 16.94 -27.76
N PHE A 500 9.40 17.20 -28.99
CA PHE A 500 8.03 17.25 -29.44
C PHE A 500 7.44 15.85 -29.50
N ASN A 501 6.13 15.72 -29.38
CA ASN A 501 5.45 14.42 -29.37
C ASN A 501 5.05 14.02 -30.81
N GLU A 502 5.48 12.85 -31.25
CA GLU A 502 5.20 12.35 -32.62
C GLU A 502 3.70 12.13 -32.91
N LYS A 503 2.89 11.84 -31.87
CA LYS A 503 1.44 11.60 -32.04
C LYS A 503 0.70 12.79 -32.70
N PHE A 504 1.34 13.92 -32.78
CA PHE A 504 0.80 15.11 -33.41
C PHE A 504 0.84 15.05 -34.94
N ASN A 505 1.66 14.20 -35.57
CA ASN A 505 2.18 14.59 -36.88
C ASN A 505 2.35 13.54 -37.95
N ASN A 506 2.01 12.31 -37.74
CA ASN A 506 2.20 11.31 -38.82
C ASN A 506 1.10 11.34 -39.90
N GLY A 507 0.39 12.43 -40.06
CA GLY A 507 -0.71 12.53 -41.03
C GLY A 507 -1.94 11.66 -40.70
N ASN A 508 -1.85 10.86 -39.63
CA ASN A 508 -2.87 9.92 -39.19
C ASN A 508 -3.74 10.48 -38.06
N GLY A 509 -3.54 11.73 -37.67
CA GLY A 509 -4.37 12.39 -36.66
C GLY A 509 -5.78 12.64 -37.15
N THR A 510 -6.77 12.63 -36.26
CA THR A 510 -8.11 13.12 -36.56
C THR A 510 -8.06 14.60 -36.92
N ALA A 511 -9.06 15.12 -37.67
CA ALA A 511 -9.14 16.54 -38.00
C ALA A 511 -9.03 17.46 -36.79
N ALA A 512 -9.57 17.03 -35.63
CA ALA A 512 -9.47 17.74 -34.35
C ALA A 512 -8.04 17.73 -33.76
N GLN A 513 -7.28 16.65 -33.92
CA GLN A 513 -5.87 16.58 -33.53
C GLN A 513 -4.98 17.44 -34.43
N LEU A 514 -5.25 17.47 -35.72
CA LEU A 514 -4.55 18.31 -36.68
C LEU A 514 -4.84 19.81 -36.49
N ALA A 515 -6.00 20.14 -35.90
CA ALA A 515 -6.41 21.53 -35.61
C ALA A 515 -5.80 22.10 -34.32
N LEU A 516 -5.14 21.31 -33.49
CA LEU A 516 -4.44 21.82 -32.30
C LEU A 516 -3.14 22.53 -32.74
N PRO A 517 -2.85 23.74 -32.21
CA PRO A 517 -1.60 24.43 -32.53
C PRO A 517 -0.39 23.56 -32.13
N PRO A 518 0.53 23.21 -33.05
CA PRO A 518 1.64 22.29 -32.73
C PRO A 518 2.54 22.81 -31.62
N ILE A 519 2.73 24.11 -31.53
CA ILE A 519 3.72 24.75 -30.65
C ILE A 519 3.24 24.85 -29.21
N ALA A 520 1.92 24.98 -28.92
CA ALA A 520 1.43 25.24 -27.58
C ALA A 520 1.40 23.99 -26.68
N GLN A 521 1.41 22.78 -27.28
CA GLN A 521 1.23 21.52 -26.54
C GLN A 521 2.01 20.36 -27.16
N ALA A 522 2.92 20.62 -28.08
CA ALA A 522 3.56 19.59 -28.89
C ALA A 522 4.50 18.67 -28.10
N ASN A 523 5.04 19.13 -26.97
CA ASN A 523 5.87 18.33 -26.07
C ASN A 523 5.07 17.58 -25.01
N LEU A 524 3.74 17.73 -24.96
CA LEU A 524 2.90 17.12 -23.95
C LEU A 524 2.27 15.83 -24.48
N ALA A 525 2.53 14.70 -23.85
CA ALA A 525 1.76 13.50 -24.11
C ALA A 525 0.37 13.57 -23.46
N TYR A 526 0.27 14.16 -22.25
CA TYR A 526 -0.98 14.56 -21.61
C TYR A 526 -0.75 15.61 -20.52
N VAL A 527 -1.82 16.39 -20.24
CA VAL A 527 -2.00 17.23 -19.07
C VAL A 527 -3.43 17.04 -18.58
N GLN A 528 -3.59 16.65 -17.34
CA GLN A 528 -4.87 16.28 -16.75
C GLN A 528 -4.99 16.81 -15.33
N HIS A 529 -6.14 17.42 -15.06
CA HIS A 529 -6.61 17.75 -13.71
C HIS A 529 -7.83 16.89 -13.44
N SER A 530 -7.85 16.19 -12.32
CA SER A 530 -9.02 15.42 -11.90
C SER A 530 -9.35 15.68 -10.45
N ASN A 531 -10.60 15.45 -10.11
CA ASN A 531 -11.08 15.56 -8.74
C ASN A 531 -12.08 14.46 -8.45
N TRP A 532 -12.32 14.23 -7.18
CA TRP A 532 -13.51 13.57 -6.71
C TRP A 532 -14.08 14.26 -5.49
N ASN A 533 -15.41 14.08 -5.32
CA ASN A 533 -16.12 14.31 -4.09
C ASN A 533 -16.82 13.01 -3.73
N GLN A 534 -16.67 12.55 -2.50
CA GLN A 534 -17.41 11.39 -2.04
C GLN A 534 -17.93 11.60 -0.64
N TYR A 535 -19.07 10.98 -0.36
CA TYR A 535 -19.53 10.79 1.01
C TYR A 535 -20.14 9.41 1.19
N GLN A 536 -19.93 8.86 2.37
CA GLN A 536 -20.55 7.63 2.83
C GLN A 536 -21.26 7.94 4.14
N LEU A 537 -22.54 7.58 4.20
CA LEU A 537 -23.32 7.67 5.43
C LEU A 537 -23.63 6.25 5.89
N PHE A 538 -23.51 6.00 7.18
CA PHE A 538 -23.77 4.66 7.71
C PHE A 538 -24.55 4.72 9.02
N GLY A 539 -25.29 3.62 9.25
CA GLY A 539 -25.89 3.31 10.52
C GLY A 539 -25.81 1.82 10.79
N GLU A 540 -25.49 1.46 12.02
CA GLU A 540 -25.47 0.08 12.45
C GLU A 540 -25.94 -0.04 13.91
N PHE A 541 -26.56 -1.19 14.20
CA PHE A 541 -27.07 -1.52 15.51
C PHE A 541 -26.50 -2.84 15.97
N GLU A 542 -25.56 -2.79 16.91
CA GLU A 542 -24.99 -3.97 17.57
C GLU A 542 -25.92 -4.36 18.71
N PHE A 543 -26.67 -5.46 18.54
CA PHE A 543 -27.68 -5.94 19.45
C PHE A 543 -27.18 -7.16 20.21
N HIS A 544 -27.30 -7.11 21.54
CA HIS A 544 -26.93 -8.17 22.48
C HIS A 544 -28.16 -8.78 23.15
N PRO A 545 -28.93 -9.67 22.46
CA PRO A 545 -30.19 -10.21 23.01
C PRO A 545 -30.01 -11.13 24.19
N VAL A 546 -28.86 -11.83 24.22
CA VAL A 546 -28.46 -12.73 25.32
C VAL A 546 -26.95 -12.63 25.48
N GLU A 547 -26.44 -13.07 26.66
CA GLU A 547 -25.02 -13.11 26.93
C GLU A 547 -24.27 -13.91 25.86
N GLY A 548 -23.14 -13.39 25.39
CA GLY A 548 -22.31 -14.02 24.39
C GLY A 548 -22.82 -13.93 22.95
N LEU A 549 -24.01 -13.37 22.67
CA LEU A 549 -24.53 -13.19 21.31
C LEU A 549 -24.57 -11.71 20.93
N SER A 550 -23.92 -11.38 19.81
CA SER A 550 -23.99 -10.07 19.17
C SER A 550 -24.51 -10.23 17.72
N ILE A 551 -25.51 -9.47 17.36
CA ILE A 551 -26.07 -9.38 16.00
C ILE A 551 -26.02 -7.93 15.57
N THR A 552 -25.35 -7.64 14.43
CA THR A 552 -25.16 -6.26 14.00
C THR A 552 -25.68 -6.06 12.57
N PRO A 553 -26.98 -5.75 12.37
CA PRO A 553 -27.47 -5.21 11.11
C PRO A 553 -26.96 -3.79 10.90
N GLY A 554 -26.75 -3.43 9.63
CA GLY A 554 -26.31 -2.10 9.26
C GLY A 554 -26.55 -1.78 7.79
N VAL A 555 -26.49 -0.52 7.47
CA VAL A 555 -26.66 0.01 6.12
C VAL A 555 -25.67 1.14 5.87
N LYS A 556 -25.13 1.19 4.66
CA LYS A 556 -24.27 2.27 4.19
C LYS A 556 -24.79 2.82 2.88
N TYR A 557 -24.88 4.12 2.77
CA TYR A 557 -25.10 4.83 1.52
C TYR A 557 -23.78 5.40 1.02
N VAL A 558 -23.49 5.18 -0.26
CA VAL A 558 -22.28 5.68 -0.93
C VAL A 558 -22.69 6.61 -2.06
N HIS A 559 -22.09 7.79 -2.10
CA HIS A 559 -22.12 8.73 -3.21
C HIS A 559 -20.68 9.04 -3.61
N PHE A 560 -20.36 8.87 -4.89
CA PHE A 560 -19.04 9.15 -5.44
C PHE A 560 -19.18 9.91 -6.75
N GLU A 561 -18.61 11.09 -6.82
CA GLU A 561 -18.50 11.92 -8.02
C GLU A 561 -17.03 12.01 -8.43
N ARG A 562 -16.73 11.79 -9.70
CA ARG A 562 -15.39 11.93 -10.27
C ARG A 562 -15.45 12.82 -11.50
N GLY A 563 -14.58 13.84 -11.55
CA GLY A 563 -14.43 14.75 -12.67
C GLY A 563 -13.03 14.74 -13.25
N ILE A 564 -12.94 15.08 -14.52
CA ILE A 564 -11.68 15.31 -15.23
C ILE A 564 -11.75 16.59 -16.08
N ALA A 565 -10.68 17.38 -16.03
CA ALA A 565 -10.40 18.50 -16.90
C ALA A 565 -9.03 18.27 -17.52
N ALA A 566 -9.02 17.74 -18.72
CA ALA A 566 -7.81 17.41 -19.45
C ALA A 566 -7.68 18.28 -20.71
N PRO A 567 -6.88 19.37 -20.69
CA PRO A 567 -6.57 20.13 -21.90
C PRO A 567 -5.91 19.26 -22.98
N VAL A 568 -5.11 18.27 -22.56
CA VAL A 568 -4.52 17.22 -23.39
C VAL A 568 -4.80 15.89 -22.73
N ASN A 569 -5.82 15.16 -23.18
CA ASN A 569 -6.16 13.89 -22.58
C ASN A 569 -5.18 12.78 -22.97
N GLN A 570 -4.95 11.85 -22.06
CA GLN A 570 -4.13 10.68 -22.30
C GLN A 570 -4.75 9.83 -23.43
N LYS A 571 -3.94 9.27 -24.31
CA LYS A 571 -4.29 8.49 -25.51
C LYS A 571 -4.83 9.35 -26.68
N THR A 572 -5.98 10.01 -26.53
CA THR A 572 -6.57 10.81 -27.64
C THR A 572 -5.84 12.10 -27.89
N ARG A 573 -5.26 12.72 -26.86
CA ARG A 573 -4.73 14.09 -26.82
C ARG A 573 -5.76 15.18 -27.10
N LEU A 574 -7.02 14.83 -27.28
CA LEU A 574 -8.12 15.80 -27.42
C LEU A 574 -8.50 16.35 -26.05
N PRO A 575 -8.95 17.61 -25.94
CA PRO A 575 -9.52 18.13 -24.72
C PRO A 575 -10.71 17.29 -24.24
N LEU A 576 -10.73 16.99 -22.94
CA LEU A 576 -11.84 16.27 -22.31
C LEU A 576 -12.23 16.97 -21.00
N TYR A 577 -13.51 17.30 -20.84
CA TYR A 577 -14.09 17.90 -19.63
C TYR A 577 -15.39 17.17 -19.33
N THR A 578 -15.41 16.36 -18.29
CA THR A 578 -16.59 15.55 -17.93
C THR A 578 -16.55 15.14 -16.47
N SER A 579 -17.71 14.77 -15.94
CA SER A 579 -17.85 14.15 -14.62
C SER A 579 -18.87 13.02 -14.67
N GLN A 580 -18.74 12.08 -13.70
CA GLN A 580 -19.67 10.96 -13.53
C GLN A 580 -19.98 10.79 -12.05
N ILE A 581 -21.22 10.41 -11.74
CA ILE A 581 -21.71 10.18 -10.40
C ILE A 581 -22.20 8.73 -10.29
N TRP A 582 -21.82 8.08 -9.20
CA TRP A 582 -22.29 6.74 -8.85
C TRP A 582 -22.79 6.71 -7.41
N THR A 583 -23.94 6.07 -7.20
CA THR A 583 -24.55 5.92 -5.88
C THR A 583 -24.94 4.47 -5.62
N LYS A 584 -24.90 4.06 -4.35
CA LYS A 584 -25.35 2.72 -3.95
C LYS A 584 -25.68 2.68 -2.47
N THR A 585 -26.77 1.97 -2.15
CA THR A 585 -27.07 1.55 -0.78
C THR A 585 -26.58 0.12 -0.58
N LEU A 586 -25.82 -0.13 0.48
CA LEU A 586 -25.15 -1.38 0.78
C LEU A 586 -25.65 -1.88 2.14
N PRO A 587 -26.37 -3.01 2.20
CA PRO A 587 -26.76 -3.67 3.45
C PRO A 587 -25.63 -4.53 4.01
N PHE A 588 -25.59 -4.62 5.36
CA PHE A 588 -24.67 -5.43 6.13
C PHE A 588 -25.42 -6.15 7.25
N ALA A 589 -24.97 -7.34 7.59
CA ALA A 589 -25.39 -8.04 8.78
C ALA A 589 -24.27 -8.96 9.26
N THR A 590 -23.90 -8.84 10.52
CA THR A 590 -22.90 -9.71 11.13
C THR A 590 -23.46 -10.33 12.41
N ILE A 591 -22.90 -11.49 12.76
CA ILE A 591 -23.21 -12.20 13.99
C ILE A 591 -21.91 -12.68 14.62
N ASN A 592 -21.81 -12.58 15.95
CA ASN A 592 -20.79 -13.27 16.74
C ASN A 592 -21.52 -13.95 17.92
N TYR A 593 -21.25 -15.24 18.10
CA TYR A 593 -21.80 -16.02 19.20
C TYR A 593 -20.69 -16.72 19.96
N MET A 594 -20.56 -16.40 21.23
CA MET A 594 -19.59 -16.97 22.18
C MET A 594 -20.31 -17.86 23.20
N PRO A 595 -20.52 -19.16 22.89
CA PRO A 595 -21.15 -20.08 23.85
C PRO A 595 -20.32 -20.28 25.13
N THR A 596 -19.03 -20.01 25.06
CA THR A 596 -18.08 -20.04 26.17
C THR A 596 -17.06 -18.89 26.02
N SER A 597 -16.37 -18.52 27.09
CA SER A 597 -15.37 -17.43 27.10
C SER A 597 -14.15 -17.67 26.21
N ASN A 598 -14.00 -18.84 25.62
CA ASN A 598 -12.85 -19.24 24.82
C ASN A 598 -13.22 -19.79 23.43
N TRP A 599 -14.50 -19.76 23.03
CA TRP A 599 -14.97 -20.26 21.77
C TRP A 599 -16.01 -19.33 21.17
N SER A 600 -15.82 -18.95 19.92
CA SER A 600 -16.78 -18.12 19.18
C SER A 600 -17.07 -18.68 17.81
N PHE A 601 -18.29 -18.40 17.35
CA PHE A 601 -18.73 -18.56 15.98
C PHE A 601 -19.10 -17.19 15.43
N TYR A 602 -18.77 -16.94 14.19
CA TYR A 602 -19.13 -15.68 13.53
C TYR A 602 -19.68 -15.91 12.14
N GLY A 603 -20.47 -14.94 11.67
CA GLY A 603 -21.00 -14.93 10.31
C GLY A 603 -21.16 -13.52 9.79
N GLN A 604 -21.03 -13.36 8.48
CA GLN A 604 -21.18 -12.09 7.81
C GLN A 604 -21.96 -12.22 6.50
N TYR A 605 -22.92 -11.33 6.32
CA TYR A 605 -23.47 -10.92 5.04
C TYR A 605 -23.09 -9.47 4.80
N ALA A 606 -22.45 -9.15 3.67
CA ALA A 606 -22.06 -7.79 3.38
C ALA A 606 -22.04 -7.52 1.87
N GLN A 607 -22.43 -6.31 1.48
CA GLN A 607 -22.28 -5.83 0.12
C GLN A 607 -21.18 -4.78 0.03
N GLY A 608 -20.49 -4.73 -1.13
CA GLY A 608 -19.49 -3.73 -1.43
C GLY A 608 -19.67 -3.14 -2.82
N MET A 609 -19.06 -1.99 -3.05
CA MET A 609 -19.04 -1.31 -4.34
C MET A 609 -17.62 -0.84 -4.66
N TYR A 610 -17.27 -0.88 -5.95
CA TYR A 610 -16.07 -0.29 -6.51
C TYR A 610 -16.46 0.56 -7.72
N VAL A 611 -16.13 1.86 -7.67
CA VAL A 611 -16.41 2.78 -8.77
C VAL A 611 -15.37 2.66 -9.87
N PRO A 612 -15.71 2.92 -11.14
CA PRO A 612 -14.74 2.98 -12.22
C PRO A 612 -13.60 3.95 -11.90
N ASP A 613 -12.37 3.53 -12.14
CA ASP A 613 -11.18 4.35 -11.88
C ASP A 613 -10.98 5.45 -12.95
N LEU A 614 -9.99 6.34 -12.72
CA LEU A 614 -9.72 7.45 -13.63
C LEU A 614 -9.28 6.96 -15.03
N SER A 615 -8.73 5.75 -15.15
CA SER A 615 -8.29 5.20 -16.43
C SER A 615 -9.44 4.95 -17.41
N SER A 616 -10.67 4.83 -16.92
CA SER A 616 -11.88 4.75 -17.77
C SER A 616 -12.11 6.01 -18.62
N PHE A 617 -11.55 7.15 -18.22
CA PHE A 617 -11.61 8.41 -18.97
C PHE A 617 -10.52 8.55 -20.05
N TYR A 618 -9.64 7.56 -20.21
CA TYR A 618 -8.49 7.64 -21.14
C TYR A 618 -8.73 6.95 -22.49
N SER A 619 -9.94 6.63 -22.86
CA SER A 619 -10.22 5.94 -24.12
C SER A 619 -9.68 6.69 -25.33
N ALA A 620 -9.20 5.93 -26.30
CA ALA A 620 -8.80 6.44 -27.61
C ALA A 620 -10.00 6.65 -28.56
N SER A 621 -11.18 6.19 -28.18
CA SER A 621 -12.39 6.26 -29.02
C SER A 621 -13.12 7.60 -28.91
N GLY A 622 -13.67 8.08 -30.02
CA GLY A 622 -14.59 9.22 -30.04
C GLY A 622 -15.94 8.97 -29.36
N THR A 623 -16.22 7.74 -28.94
CA THR A 623 -17.44 7.33 -28.24
C THR A 623 -17.29 7.26 -26.72
N LEU A 624 -16.30 7.98 -26.17
CA LEU A 624 -15.96 7.91 -24.75
C LEU A 624 -17.13 8.21 -23.81
N SER A 625 -17.96 9.23 -24.13
CA SER A 625 -19.11 9.60 -23.28
C SER A 625 -20.10 8.46 -23.15
N THR A 626 -20.49 7.85 -24.29
CA THR A 626 -21.42 6.69 -24.28
C THR A 626 -20.84 5.47 -23.58
N ALA A 627 -19.53 5.25 -23.66
CA ALA A 627 -18.86 4.15 -22.94
C ALA A 627 -18.85 4.39 -21.44
N LEU A 628 -18.62 5.63 -20.99
CA LEU A 628 -18.66 5.99 -19.55
C LEU A 628 -20.07 5.86 -18.97
N ASP A 629 -21.10 6.31 -19.71
CA ASP A 629 -22.52 6.20 -19.29
C ASP A 629 -22.95 4.74 -19.15
N ALA A 630 -22.42 3.84 -19.98
CA ALA A 630 -22.70 2.42 -19.93
C ALA A 630 -21.94 1.68 -18.81
N LEU A 631 -20.85 2.26 -18.29
CA LEU A 631 -19.97 1.60 -17.33
C LEU A 631 -20.56 1.64 -15.90
N LYS A 632 -20.99 0.49 -15.40
CA LYS A 632 -21.57 0.33 -14.07
C LYS A 632 -20.49 0.03 -13.04
N PRO A 633 -20.63 0.53 -11.79
CA PRO A 633 -19.77 0.10 -10.68
C PRO A 633 -19.80 -1.41 -10.51
N GLN A 634 -18.64 -1.98 -10.13
CA GLN A 634 -18.61 -3.36 -9.65
C GLN A 634 -19.29 -3.45 -8.29
N THR A 635 -20.04 -4.51 -8.06
CA THR A 635 -20.66 -4.78 -6.76
C THR A 635 -20.30 -6.16 -6.28
N SER A 636 -20.14 -6.32 -4.98
CA SER A 636 -19.93 -7.62 -4.36
C SER A 636 -21.05 -7.99 -3.40
N THR A 637 -21.31 -9.30 -3.29
CA THR A 637 -22.11 -9.88 -2.22
C THR A 637 -21.30 -10.99 -1.56
N ASN A 638 -21.06 -10.83 -0.26
CA ASN A 638 -20.19 -11.66 0.55
C ASN A 638 -21.01 -12.46 1.56
N TYR A 639 -20.75 -13.76 1.66
CA TYR A 639 -21.25 -14.67 2.68
C TYR A 639 -20.05 -15.37 3.31
N GLN A 640 -19.91 -15.26 4.62
CA GLN A 640 -18.79 -15.84 5.36
C GLN A 640 -19.26 -16.42 6.69
N LEU A 641 -18.64 -17.54 7.07
CA LEU A 641 -18.86 -18.22 8.35
C LEU A 641 -17.52 -18.69 8.89
N GLY A 642 -17.31 -18.61 10.19
CA GLY A 642 -16.11 -19.12 10.83
C GLY A 642 -16.26 -19.36 12.32
N SER A 643 -15.20 -19.88 12.91
CA SER A 643 -15.12 -20.20 14.33
C SER A 643 -13.70 -19.97 14.84
N VAL A 644 -13.59 -19.39 16.02
CA VAL A 644 -12.32 -19.15 16.73
C VAL A 644 -12.38 -19.86 18.08
N TRP A 645 -11.35 -20.64 18.38
CA TRP A 645 -11.19 -21.29 19.68
C TRP A 645 -9.83 -21.00 20.27
N HIS A 646 -9.80 -20.53 21.53
CA HIS A 646 -8.59 -20.22 22.29
C HIS A 646 -8.49 -21.09 23.54
N GLY A 647 -7.69 -22.15 23.48
CA GLY A 647 -7.32 -22.91 24.66
C GLY A 647 -6.04 -22.40 25.33
N ASN A 648 -5.63 -23.04 26.42
CA ASN A 648 -4.42 -22.64 27.16
C ASN A 648 -3.12 -22.77 26.39
N LYS A 649 -3.02 -23.76 25.49
CA LYS A 649 -1.82 -24.06 24.70
C LYS A 649 -2.06 -24.05 23.19
N VAL A 650 -3.30 -23.96 22.78
CA VAL A 650 -3.69 -24.06 21.36
C VAL A 650 -4.68 -22.96 21.04
N SER A 651 -4.52 -22.33 19.88
CA SER A 651 -5.49 -21.41 19.28
C SER A 651 -5.78 -21.87 17.87
N ILE A 652 -7.06 -21.92 17.48
CA ILE A 652 -7.52 -22.38 16.16
C ILE A 652 -8.51 -21.35 15.62
N ASP A 653 -8.39 -21.05 14.34
CA ASP A 653 -9.34 -20.28 13.54
C ASP A 653 -9.62 -21.03 12.24
N VAL A 654 -10.88 -21.15 11.85
CA VAL A 654 -11.30 -21.77 10.58
C VAL A 654 -12.46 -20.99 10.02
N ASP A 655 -12.40 -20.69 8.72
CA ASP A 655 -13.48 -19.99 8.02
C ASP A 655 -13.70 -20.50 6.60
N GLY A 656 -14.89 -20.21 6.09
CA GLY A 656 -15.28 -20.45 4.71
C GLY A 656 -16.05 -19.26 4.15
N TYR A 657 -15.91 -19.02 2.84
CA TYR A 657 -16.53 -17.87 2.19
C TYR A 657 -17.03 -18.16 0.77
N ILE A 658 -18.05 -17.39 0.36
CA ILE A 658 -18.53 -17.25 -1.01
C ILE A 658 -18.71 -15.77 -1.29
N ILE A 659 -18.02 -15.25 -2.33
CA ILE A 659 -18.10 -13.85 -2.75
C ILE A 659 -18.47 -13.82 -4.23
N ASN A 660 -19.58 -13.15 -4.55
CA ASN A 660 -20.02 -12.94 -5.92
C ASN A 660 -19.73 -11.49 -6.32
N ILE A 661 -19.05 -11.29 -7.43
CA ILE A 661 -18.83 -9.99 -8.05
C ILE A 661 -19.71 -9.87 -9.28
N ASP A 662 -20.53 -8.85 -9.34
CA ASP A 662 -21.29 -8.44 -10.51
C ASP A 662 -20.64 -7.22 -11.18
N ASN A 663 -20.82 -7.11 -12.50
CA ASN A 663 -20.28 -6.01 -13.30
C ASN A 663 -18.75 -5.87 -13.19
N LYS A 664 -17.99 -6.96 -13.15
CA LYS A 664 -16.52 -6.91 -13.13
C LYS A 664 -16.04 -5.98 -14.26
N ILE A 665 -15.21 -4.99 -13.91
CA ILE A 665 -14.62 -4.08 -14.87
C ILE A 665 -13.32 -4.69 -15.40
N GLY A 666 -13.15 -4.65 -16.70
CA GLY A 666 -11.96 -5.14 -17.40
C GLY A 666 -11.86 -4.53 -18.78
N THR A 667 -10.76 -4.77 -19.48
CA THR A 667 -10.61 -4.36 -20.87
C THR A 667 -11.51 -5.17 -21.78
N CYS A 668 -12.05 -4.55 -22.83
CA CYS A 668 -12.84 -5.27 -23.81
C CYS A 668 -11.96 -6.26 -24.60
N THR A 669 -12.41 -7.52 -24.69
CA THR A 669 -11.68 -8.61 -25.33
C THR A 669 -12.45 -9.23 -26.50
N THR A 670 -13.68 -8.75 -26.79
CA THR A 670 -14.48 -9.28 -27.89
C THR A 670 -14.05 -8.72 -29.24
N THR A 671 -14.18 -9.52 -30.30
CA THR A 671 -13.87 -9.11 -31.67
C THR A 671 -14.69 -7.88 -32.06
N GLY A 672 -14.06 -6.87 -32.59
CA GLY A 672 -14.70 -5.62 -33.02
C GLY A 672 -14.86 -4.55 -31.91
N CYS A 673 -14.43 -4.82 -30.71
CA CYS A 673 -14.44 -3.89 -29.60
C CYS A 673 -13.10 -3.13 -29.50
N ASP A 674 -13.16 -1.85 -29.09
CA ASP A 674 -11.94 -1.10 -28.75
C ASP A 674 -11.32 -1.67 -27.47
N GLN A 675 -10.20 -2.40 -27.60
CA GLN A 675 -9.45 -3.01 -26.51
C GLN A 675 -8.84 -2.01 -25.52
N THR A 676 -8.93 -0.72 -25.80
CA THR A 676 -8.50 0.34 -24.88
C THR A 676 -9.62 0.79 -23.94
N LEU A 677 -10.87 0.39 -24.21
CA LEU A 677 -12.02 0.70 -23.37
C LEU A 677 -12.10 -0.24 -22.17
N LEU A 678 -12.45 0.32 -21.01
CA LEU A 678 -12.93 -0.45 -19.89
C LEU A 678 -14.42 -0.70 -20.04
N VAL A 679 -14.82 -1.94 -19.84
CA VAL A 679 -16.22 -2.40 -19.96
C VAL A 679 -16.55 -3.35 -18.80
N ASN A 680 -17.83 -3.57 -18.55
CA ASN A 680 -18.25 -4.60 -17.62
C ASN A 680 -18.15 -5.97 -18.29
N ILE A 681 -17.17 -6.80 -17.89
CA ILE A 681 -16.84 -8.10 -18.52
C ILE A 681 -17.64 -9.29 -17.95
N GLY A 682 -18.56 -9.05 -16.99
CA GLY A 682 -19.43 -10.10 -16.45
C GLY A 682 -19.32 -10.34 -14.97
N LYS A 683 -19.46 -11.60 -14.55
CA LYS A 683 -19.51 -12.03 -13.15
C LYS A 683 -18.31 -12.89 -12.78
N VAL A 684 -17.81 -12.70 -11.55
CA VAL A 684 -16.77 -13.55 -10.97
C VAL A 684 -17.23 -14.08 -9.62
N ARG A 685 -16.93 -15.35 -9.34
CA ARG A 685 -17.23 -15.99 -8.07
C ARG A 685 -15.95 -16.45 -7.39
N TYR A 686 -15.75 -15.97 -6.16
CA TYR A 686 -14.71 -16.42 -5.26
C TYR A 686 -15.32 -17.36 -4.22
N LYS A 687 -14.67 -18.48 -3.92
CA LYS A 687 -15.05 -19.36 -2.83
C LYS A 687 -13.82 -20.07 -2.27
N GLY A 688 -13.78 -20.30 -0.97
CA GLY A 688 -12.66 -20.95 -0.36
C GLY A 688 -12.87 -21.27 1.10
N VAL A 689 -11.84 -21.91 1.64
CA VAL A 689 -11.71 -22.22 3.07
C VAL A 689 -10.33 -21.81 3.54
N GLU A 690 -10.24 -21.34 4.78
CA GLU A 690 -9.03 -20.87 5.42
C GLU A 690 -8.95 -21.42 6.84
N GLY A 691 -7.74 -21.57 7.35
CA GLY A 691 -7.57 -21.99 8.74
C GLY A 691 -6.21 -21.64 9.26
N SER A 692 -6.11 -21.40 10.56
CA SER A 692 -4.88 -21.14 11.29
C SER A 692 -4.83 -21.89 12.62
N LEU A 693 -3.62 -22.28 13.03
CA LEU A 693 -3.32 -22.98 14.25
C LEU A 693 -2.08 -22.38 14.91
N SER A 694 -2.16 -22.13 16.20
CA SER A 694 -0.99 -21.82 17.03
C SER A 694 -0.92 -22.76 18.23
N TYR A 695 0.28 -23.26 18.53
CA TYR A 695 0.50 -24.23 19.61
C TYR A 695 1.73 -23.85 20.45
N MET A 696 1.57 -23.80 21.75
CA MET A 696 2.64 -23.55 22.73
C MET A 696 2.90 -24.81 23.56
N PRO A 697 3.77 -25.74 23.07
CA PRO A 697 4.06 -26.99 23.78
C PRO A 697 4.69 -26.73 25.16
N VAL A 698 5.64 -25.81 25.21
CA VAL A 698 6.36 -25.38 26.41
C VAL A 698 6.43 -23.86 26.47
N ARG A 699 6.63 -23.29 27.64
CA ARG A 699 6.76 -21.85 27.84
C ARG A 699 7.87 -21.28 26.96
N GLY A 700 7.56 -20.25 26.20
CA GLY A 700 8.50 -19.56 25.33
C GLY A 700 8.61 -20.11 23.90
N LEU A 701 8.14 -21.34 23.62
CA LEU A 701 8.12 -21.90 22.26
C LEU A 701 6.67 -21.85 21.71
N THR A 702 6.48 -21.12 20.63
CA THR A 702 5.23 -21.08 19.87
C THR A 702 5.46 -21.66 18.48
N LEU A 703 4.70 -22.68 18.13
CA LEU A 703 4.60 -23.23 16.78
C LEU A 703 3.33 -22.63 16.15
N PHE A 704 3.39 -22.28 14.88
CA PHE A 704 2.22 -21.77 14.16
C PHE A 704 2.16 -22.28 12.74
N GLY A 705 0.96 -22.36 12.20
CA GLY A 705 0.73 -22.71 10.81
C GLY A 705 -0.65 -22.25 10.34
N ASN A 706 -0.76 -21.97 9.05
CA ASN A 706 -2.03 -21.69 8.41
C ASN A 706 -2.06 -22.17 6.97
N GLY A 707 -3.25 -22.25 6.42
CA GLY A 707 -3.44 -22.64 5.04
C GLY A 707 -4.75 -22.11 4.48
N SER A 708 -4.82 -22.05 3.17
CA SER A 708 -6.04 -21.68 2.44
C SER A 708 -6.14 -22.41 1.12
N TYR A 709 -7.38 -22.62 0.70
CA TYR A 709 -7.74 -23.07 -0.65
C TYR A 709 -8.76 -22.10 -1.24
N ASN A 710 -8.46 -21.57 -2.43
CA ASN A 710 -9.24 -20.53 -3.09
C ASN A 710 -9.56 -20.89 -4.55
N LYS A 711 -10.82 -20.74 -4.95
CA LYS A 711 -11.26 -20.73 -6.35
C LYS A 711 -11.86 -19.37 -6.67
N ALA A 712 -11.27 -18.67 -7.65
CA ALA A 712 -11.74 -17.39 -8.16
C ALA A 712 -12.05 -17.55 -9.64
N LEU A 713 -13.32 -17.80 -9.99
CA LEU A 713 -13.74 -18.21 -11.32
C LEU A 713 -14.57 -17.13 -12.01
N SER A 714 -14.23 -16.81 -13.26
CA SER A 714 -15.15 -16.14 -14.17
C SER A 714 -16.37 -17.05 -14.38
N VAL A 715 -17.57 -16.54 -14.13
CA VAL A 715 -18.80 -17.30 -14.30
C VAL A 715 -19.06 -17.60 -15.78
N THR A 716 -18.64 -16.70 -16.67
CA THR A 716 -18.84 -16.83 -18.13
C THR A 716 -17.89 -17.85 -18.74
N SER A 717 -16.60 -17.81 -18.42
CA SER A 717 -15.60 -18.70 -19.02
C SER A 717 -15.31 -19.96 -18.20
N GLY A 718 -15.69 -19.99 -16.92
CA GLY A 718 -15.32 -21.05 -15.98
C GLY A 718 -13.83 -21.06 -15.60
N SER A 719 -13.05 -20.10 -16.09
CA SER A 719 -11.60 -20.04 -15.90
C SER A 719 -11.24 -19.33 -14.60
N GLN A 720 -10.14 -19.74 -13.97
CA GLN A 720 -9.54 -19.04 -12.83
C GLN A 720 -9.05 -17.66 -13.28
N ILE A 721 -9.36 -16.62 -12.51
CA ILE A 721 -8.85 -15.28 -12.78
C ILE A 721 -7.33 -15.18 -12.51
N ALA A 722 -6.69 -14.19 -13.13
CA ALA A 722 -5.26 -13.95 -12.97
C ALA A 722 -4.89 -13.56 -11.55
N LYS A 723 -3.66 -13.86 -11.13
CA LYS A 723 -3.05 -13.46 -9.85
C LYS A 723 -3.84 -13.92 -8.61
N ALA A 724 -4.66 -14.95 -8.76
CA ALA A 724 -5.38 -15.59 -7.67
C ALA A 724 -4.81 -16.99 -7.42
N PRO A 725 -3.87 -17.15 -6.46
CA PRO A 725 -3.33 -18.46 -6.12
C PRO A 725 -4.41 -19.43 -5.69
N PHE A 726 -4.33 -20.69 -6.15
CA PHE A 726 -5.25 -21.73 -5.72
C PHE A 726 -5.13 -22.10 -4.25
N SER A 727 -3.94 -21.88 -3.67
CA SER A 727 -3.68 -22.14 -2.26
C SER A 727 -2.54 -21.28 -1.74
N THR A 728 -2.57 -21.02 -0.44
CA THR A 728 -1.43 -20.48 0.29
C THR A 728 -1.25 -21.26 1.58
N ALA A 729 -0.03 -21.31 2.10
CA ALA A 729 0.25 -21.82 3.42
C ALA A 729 1.41 -21.02 4.05
N ALA A 730 1.40 -20.93 5.37
CA ALA A 730 2.53 -20.39 6.12
C ALA A 730 2.71 -21.20 7.41
N GLY A 731 3.93 -21.29 7.90
CA GLY A 731 4.18 -21.96 9.18
C GLY A 731 5.59 -21.70 9.67
N GLY A 732 5.79 -21.95 10.96
CA GLY A 732 7.06 -21.69 11.58
C GLY A 732 7.04 -21.83 13.09
N PHE A 733 8.07 -21.27 13.73
CA PHE A 733 8.16 -21.22 15.17
C PHE A 733 8.78 -19.92 15.68
N ILE A 734 8.46 -19.58 16.91
CA ILE A 734 9.10 -18.51 17.67
C ILE A 734 9.48 -19.08 19.04
N TYR A 735 10.76 -18.93 19.41
CA TYR A 735 11.28 -19.26 20.74
C TYR A 735 11.76 -17.99 21.44
N ARG A 736 11.36 -17.81 22.70
CA ARG A 736 11.73 -16.67 23.55
C ARG A 736 12.13 -17.18 24.93
N ASN A 737 13.32 -16.76 25.39
CA ASN A 737 13.79 -17.05 26.74
C ASN A 737 14.85 -16.03 27.18
N ALA A 738 14.66 -15.37 28.33
CA ALA A 738 15.65 -14.50 28.99
C ALA A 738 16.33 -13.48 28.02
N GLY A 739 15.54 -12.77 27.20
CA GLY A 739 16.04 -11.82 26.20
C GLY A 739 16.49 -12.46 24.89
N PHE A 740 16.69 -13.78 24.84
CA PHE A 740 16.96 -14.52 23.62
C PHE A 740 15.67 -14.72 22.81
N ARG A 741 15.74 -14.49 21.52
CA ARG A 741 14.66 -14.78 20.57
C ARG A 741 15.22 -15.46 19.32
N LEU A 742 14.56 -16.53 18.93
CA LEU A 742 14.82 -17.27 17.70
C LEU A 742 13.50 -17.46 16.98
N SER A 743 13.44 -17.17 15.68
CA SER A 743 12.24 -17.40 14.87
C SER A 743 12.61 -17.89 13.48
N PHE A 744 11.73 -18.70 12.96
CA PHE A 744 11.73 -19.12 11.58
C PHE A 744 10.30 -19.15 11.08
N ASP A 745 10.06 -18.60 9.90
CA ASP A 745 8.80 -18.74 9.18
C ASP A 745 9.06 -19.06 7.70
N GLN A 746 8.07 -19.75 7.11
CA GLN A 746 8.07 -20.14 5.72
C GLN A 746 6.70 -19.87 5.14
N LYS A 747 6.64 -19.08 4.07
CA LYS A 747 5.42 -18.83 3.28
C LYS A 747 5.48 -19.63 1.99
N PHE A 748 4.40 -20.36 1.68
CA PHE A 748 4.15 -21.04 0.42
C PHE A 748 3.03 -20.35 -0.33
N THR A 749 3.23 -20.14 -1.63
CA THR A 749 2.22 -19.66 -2.58
C THR A 749 2.03 -20.71 -3.65
N GLY A 750 0.82 -21.22 -3.78
CA GLY A 750 0.43 -22.24 -4.75
C GLY A 750 0.42 -21.69 -6.18
N PRO A 751 0.11 -22.57 -7.15
CA PRO A 751 0.07 -22.17 -8.55
C PRO A 751 -1.01 -21.10 -8.80
N GLN A 752 -0.75 -20.21 -9.75
CA GLN A 752 -1.69 -19.17 -10.18
C GLN A 752 -1.50 -18.87 -11.66
N TYR A 753 -2.41 -18.13 -12.27
CA TYR A 753 -2.25 -17.68 -13.65
C TYR A 753 -1.77 -16.22 -13.69
N ALA A 754 -0.91 -15.89 -14.66
CA ALA A 754 -0.40 -14.53 -14.87
C ALA A 754 -1.40 -13.66 -15.62
N SER A 755 -2.25 -14.24 -16.46
CA SER A 755 -3.26 -13.55 -17.27
C SER A 755 -4.60 -14.30 -17.25
N GLU A 756 -5.68 -13.57 -17.48
CA GLU A 756 -7.03 -14.15 -17.61
C GLU A 756 -7.21 -14.75 -19.02
N TYR A 757 -8.04 -15.80 -19.12
CA TYR A 757 -8.42 -16.35 -20.40
C TYR A 757 -9.35 -15.38 -21.12
N ASN A 758 -9.00 -15.00 -22.36
CA ASN A 758 -9.76 -14.05 -23.17
C ASN A 758 -10.67 -14.69 -24.22
N GLY A 759 -10.81 -16.03 -24.23
CA GLY A 759 -11.63 -16.76 -25.18
C GLY A 759 -11.03 -16.97 -26.56
N SER A 760 -9.87 -16.41 -26.87
CA SER A 760 -9.25 -16.55 -28.19
C SER A 760 -8.58 -17.90 -28.38
N PRO A 761 -8.76 -18.58 -29.52
CA PRO A 761 -8.00 -19.77 -29.87
C PRO A 761 -6.50 -19.46 -29.85
N GLY A 762 -5.71 -20.32 -29.18
CA GLY A 762 -4.26 -20.14 -29.05
C GLY A 762 -3.80 -19.16 -27.94
N TYR A 763 -4.74 -18.55 -27.20
CA TYR A 763 -4.40 -17.76 -26.01
C TYR A 763 -3.73 -18.66 -24.96
N ARG A 764 -2.57 -18.21 -24.47
CA ARG A 764 -1.80 -18.96 -23.48
C ARG A 764 -2.15 -18.50 -22.08
N LEU A 765 -2.70 -19.42 -21.29
CA LEU A 765 -2.83 -19.23 -19.84
C LEU A 765 -1.46 -19.49 -19.21
N TYR A 766 -0.69 -18.42 -18.98
CA TYR A 766 0.60 -18.54 -18.31
C TYR A 766 0.43 -18.89 -16.84
N ARG A 767 0.77 -20.13 -16.49
CA ARG A 767 0.72 -20.61 -15.11
C ARG A 767 2.04 -20.33 -14.42
N ILE A 768 2.00 -19.53 -13.38
CA ILE A 768 3.12 -19.32 -12.44
C ILE A 768 3.18 -20.57 -11.55
N ARG A 769 4.36 -21.17 -11.44
CA ARG A 769 4.61 -22.36 -10.61
C ARG A 769 4.52 -22.00 -9.12
N PRO A 770 4.21 -22.98 -8.24
CA PRO A 770 4.25 -22.76 -6.81
C PRO A 770 5.67 -22.38 -6.38
N TYR A 771 5.74 -21.52 -5.35
CA TYR A 771 7.01 -21.08 -4.76
C TYR A 771 6.89 -20.89 -3.25
N SER A 772 8.03 -20.83 -2.59
CA SER A 772 8.09 -20.52 -1.18
C SER A 772 9.25 -19.59 -0.84
N ILE A 773 9.07 -18.80 0.21
CA ILE A 773 10.08 -17.90 0.77
C ILE A 773 10.07 -18.03 2.29
N GLY A 774 11.23 -18.03 2.94
CA GLY A 774 11.34 -18.13 4.39
C GLY A 774 12.25 -17.06 4.98
N GLU A 775 11.93 -16.67 6.20
CA GLU A 775 12.72 -15.79 7.03
C GLU A 775 13.24 -16.51 8.27
N PHE A 776 14.46 -16.22 8.64
CA PHE A 776 15.09 -16.65 9.88
C PHE A 776 15.56 -15.41 10.64
N ALA A 777 15.24 -15.30 11.94
CA ALA A 777 15.73 -14.21 12.76
C ALA A 777 16.19 -14.72 14.14
N ILE A 778 17.31 -14.19 14.60
CA ILE A 778 17.89 -14.44 15.91
C ILE A 778 18.26 -13.11 16.56
N SER A 779 17.99 -12.96 17.86
CA SER A 779 18.41 -11.78 18.59
C SER A 779 18.59 -12.07 20.07
N GLN A 780 19.43 -11.26 20.72
CA GLN A 780 19.64 -11.26 22.17
C GLN A 780 19.51 -9.82 22.69
N GLU A 781 18.65 -9.65 23.65
CA GLU A 781 18.55 -8.44 24.45
C GLU A 781 19.33 -8.63 25.75
N PHE A 782 20.25 -7.71 26.01
CA PHE A 782 21.13 -7.71 27.18
C PHE A 782 20.58 -6.78 28.28
N LYS A 783 21.00 -7.00 29.51
CA LYS A 783 20.75 -6.04 30.61
C LYS A 783 21.35 -4.69 30.22
N GLY A 784 20.59 -3.60 30.42
CA GLY A 784 20.99 -2.25 29.99
C GLY A 784 20.45 -1.82 28.64
N GLY A 785 19.50 -2.60 28.05
CA GLY A 785 18.71 -2.17 26.90
C GLY A 785 19.40 -2.35 25.53
N LEU A 786 20.61 -2.92 25.47
CA LEU A 786 21.27 -3.28 24.23
C LEU A 786 20.65 -4.55 23.65
N ARG A 787 20.21 -4.50 22.40
CA ARG A 787 19.78 -5.69 21.64
C ARG A 787 20.61 -5.83 20.38
N LEU A 788 21.13 -7.03 20.13
CA LEU A 788 21.79 -7.41 18.89
C LEU A 788 20.94 -8.44 18.16
N GLY A 789 20.84 -8.33 16.84
CA GLY A 789 20.05 -9.25 16.04
C GLY A 789 20.59 -9.47 14.65
N VAL A 790 20.22 -10.61 14.06
CA VAL A 790 20.47 -10.96 12.66
C VAL A 790 19.17 -11.50 12.06
N THR A 791 18.84 -11.02 10.87
CA THR A 791 17.71 -11.51 10.08
C THR A 791 18.23 -12.00 8.73
N VAL A 792 17.73 -13.15 8.28
CA VAL A 792 18.06 -13.75 6.98
C VAL A 792 16.77 -13.93 6.19
N ASN A 793 16.62 -13.21 5.11
CA ASN A 793 15.49 -13.33 4.19
C ASN A 793 15.81 -14.31 3.06
N ASN A 794 14.77 -14.96 2.56
CA ASN A 794 14.88 -16.00 1.55
C ASN A 794 15.97 -17.02 1.91
N VAL A 795 15.85 -17.63 3.09
CA VAL A 795 16.84 -18.53 3.71
C VAL A 795 17.32 -19.60 2.74
N PHE A 796 16.41 -20.16 1.95
CA PHE A 796 16.72 -21.22 0.98
C PHE A 796 17.18 -20.70 -0.39
N ASN A 797 17.31 -19.37 -0.55
CA ASN A 797 17.70 -18.71 -1.79
C ASN A 797 16.85 -19.17 -2.99
N SER A 798 15.54 -19.26 -2.78
CA SER A 798 14.57 -19.63 -3.81
C SER A 798 14.54 -18.58 -4.93
N ARG A 799 14.65 -19.07 -6.19
CA ARG A 799 14.71 -18.21 -7.40
C ARG A 799 13.45 -18.39 -8.25
N ALA A 800 12.31 -18.21 -7.63
CA ALA A 800 11.02 -18.41 -8.29
C ALA A 800 10.52 -17.15 -8.99
N VAL A 801 9.76 -17.33 -10.06
CA VAL A 801 8.96 -16.27 -10.70
C VAL A 801 7.72 -16.03 -9.86
N THR A 802 7.45 -14.76 -9.50
CA THR A 802 6.29 -14.34 -8.69
C THR A 802 5.22 -13.64 -9.51
N ALA A 803 5.62 -13.00 -10.61
CA ALA A 803 4.69 -12.33 -11.54
C ALA A 803 5.24 -12.38 -12.97
N ILE A 804 4.33 -12.36 -13.93
CA ILE A 804 4.63 -12.29 -15.37
C ILE A 804 3.75 -11.21 -15.98
N SER A 805 4.40 -10.25 -16.67
CA SER A 805 3.71 -9.32 -17.56
C SER A 805 3.78 -9.90 -18.97
N THR A 806 2.64 -10.39 -19.45
CA THR A 806 2.56 -11.10 -20.72
C THR A 806 2.60 -10.13 -21.90
N SER A 807 3.29 -10.51 -22.98
CA SER A 807 3.27 -9.80 -24.27
C SER A 807 2.44 -10.60 -25.28
N ALA A 808 1.58 -9.89 -26.02
CA ALA A 808 0.80 -10.52 -27.09
C ALA A 808 1.67 -10.97 -28.29
N SER A 809 2.89 -10.46 -28.40
CA SER A 809 3.87 -10.77 -29.46
C SER A 809 5.08 -11.51 -28.88
N GLY A 810 5.64 -12.42 -29.66
CA GLY A 810 6.84 -13.17 -29.35
C GLY A 810 6.67 -14.66 -29.55
N ALA A 811 7.73 -15.32 -30.05
CA ALA A 811 7.75 -16.75 -30.22
C ALA A 811 7.70 -17.45 -28.84
N PRO A 812 7.12 -18.66 -28.76
CA PRO A 812 7.13 -19.43 -27.51
C PRO A 812 8.54 -19.92 -27.18
N ILE A 813 8.87 -19.91 -25.89
CA ILE A 813 10.04 -20.60 -25.35
C ILE A 813 9.68 -22.09 -25.29
N THR A 814 10.45 -22.92 -25.96
CA THR A 814 10.14 -24.34 -26.20
C THR A 814 10.74 -25.30 -25.17
N ALA A 815 11.73 -24.84 -24.38
CA ALA A 815 12.41 -25.70 -23.40
C ALA A 815 12.81 -24.93 -22.13
N GLY A 816 13.14 -25.66 -21.06
CA GLY A 816 13.67 -25.13 -19.81
C GLY A 816 12.61 -24.61 -18.86
N PHE A 817 13.06 -23.81 -17.88
CA PHE A 817 12.23 -23.28 -16.78
C PHE A 817 11.08 -22.39 -17.28
N GLN A 818 11.30 -21.56 -18.31
CA GLN A 818 10.31 -20.70 -18.92
C GLN A 818 9.61 -21.33 -20.13
N SER A 819 9.69 -22.63 -20.32
CA SER A 819 8.97 -23.33 -21.40
C SER A 819 7.49 -23.02 -21.35
N GLY A 820 6.93 -22.63 -22.50
CA GLY A 820 5.54 -22.24 -22.65
C GLY A 820 5.26 -20.72 -22.49
N TYR A 821 6.23 -19.92 -22.06
CA TYR A 821 6.15 -18.46 -22.04
C TYR A 821 6.60 -17.86 -23.38
N GLY A 822 6.22 -16.58 -23.61
CA GLY A 822 6.71 -15.82 -24.77
C GLY A 822 8.09 -15.22 -24.53
N GLN A 823 8.88 -15.09 -25.58
CA GLN A 823 10.22 -14.50 -25.47
C GLN A 823 10.22 -13.03 -25.04
N LEU A 824 9.11 -12.30 -25.24
CA LEU A 824 8.94 -10.89 -24.85
C LEU A 824 8.21 -10.71 -23.52
N ASP A 825 7.83 -11.79 -22.82
CA ASP A 825 7.24 -11.71 -21.50
C ASP A 825 8.24 -11.20 -20.47
N GLN A 826 7.79 -10.36 -19.54
CA GLN A 826 8.61 -9.79 -18.48
C GLN A 826 8.38 -10.53 -17.17
N PHE A 827 9.45 -11.01 -16.55
CA PHE A 827 9.41 -11.83 -15.34
C PHE A 827 9.86 -11.02 -14.11
N SER A 828 9.07 -11.11 -13.05
CA SER A 828 9.47 -10.67 -11.70
C SER A 828 9.82 -11.88 -10.86
N TYR A 829 10.91 -11.79 -10.12
CA TYR A 829 11.44 -12.89 -9.30
C TYR A 829 11.32 -12.60 -7.80
N LEU A 830 11.39 -13.63 -6.97
CA LEU A 830 11.67 -13.47 -5.56
C LEU A 830 13.01 -12.73 -5.37
N PRO A 831 13.11 -11.86 -4.35
CA PRO A 831 14.39 -11.23 -4.02
C PRO A 831 15.43 -12.29 -3.62
N PRO A 832 16.74 -12.07 -3.90
CA PRO A 832 17.81 -12.96 -3.48
C PRO A 832 17.88 -13.04 -1.95
N ARG A 833 18.51 -14.11 -1.43
CA ARG A 833 18.82 -14.23 -0.01
C ARG A 833 19.63 -13.03 0.47
N SER A 834 19.18 -12.46 1.59
CA SER A 834 19.84 -11.30 2.21
C SER A 834 20.00 -11.47 3.71
N PHE A 835 21.03 -10.84 4.24
CA PHE A 835 21.37 -10.80 5.66
C PHE A 835 21.31 -9.35 6.14
N LEU A 836 20.69 -9.12 7.29
CA LEU A 836 20.66 -7.85 7.99
C LEU A 836 21.12 -8.07 9.42
N ALA A 837 22.12 -7.31 9.87
CA ALA A 837 22.55 -7.27 11.26
C ALA A 837 22.10 -5.97 11.90
N SER A 838 21.54 -6.03 13.11
CA SER A 838 20.99 -4.88 13.83
C SER A 838 21.62 -4.74 15.21
N ALA A 839 21.81 -3.49 15.63
CA ALA A 839 22.13 -3.11 17.00
C ALA A 839 21.17 -2.01 17.44
N ARG A 840 20.44 -2.25 18.52
CA ARG A 840 19.46 -1.32 19.10
C ARG A 840 19.80 -1.10 20.57
N ILE A 841 19.78 0.14 21.00
CA ILE A 841 19.87 0.51 22.41
C ILE A 841 18.64 1.29 22.83
N LYS A 842 18.07 0.94 23.97
CA LYS A 842 16.92 1.61 24.58
C LYS A 842 17.34 2.15 25.96
N PHE A 843 17.02 3.42 26.21
CA PHE A 843 17.30 4.14 27.45
C PHE A 843 16.02 4.38 28.25
#